data_fee6b636bc0b1b3c17bff07e9e2bf4c2
#
_entry.id   fee6b636bc0b1b3c17bff07e9e2bf4c2
#
_cell.length_a   1.000
_cell.length_b   1.000
_cell.length_c   1.000
_cell.angle_alpha   90.00
_cell.angle_beta   90.00
_cell.angle_gamma   90.00
#
_symmetry.space_group_name_H-M   'P 1'
#
loop_
_entity.id
_entity.type
_entity.pdbx_description
1 polymer ?
#
loop_
_entity_poly.entity_id
_entity_poly.type
_entity_poly.pdbx_seq_one_letter_code
_entity_poly.pdbx_strand_id
1 'polypeptide(L)'
;MAIEKRELFPVFFGSALKLEGVEEFIEALGRFTVGKECGEEFGARVYKIGRDKQGNRLTYLKVTSGTLRNKMLVDGGEKIEQIRLYNGDSFQSVQSAGAGMVCAVMGPAGSYAGMGLGCEGSRAEPVLQPALSYEVILPAGQDPVTALAKLKMLEEEEPSLKVVWNEELKRINIQVMGELELEILEQVIERRFGMVVSFGSGGIIYKETIAAPVIGVGHYEPLRHYAEVQLLLEPLPRGSGLVFGSLVSEDKFALNWQRLVLTHLAERVHRGVLTGSEITDMRISIAAGRAHPKHTEGGDFRQATYRALRQGLRKAESILLEPMYAFRLQLPQEAVGRALTDLQRLGAQANLDEADLITGSGPVDTLREYSKEVASYTKGRGIFSVMPAGYMSCGRQDEIVQTIGYRPEADLENPTGSVFCEHGGAVYVNWDEVDAMAHLQPEPAAIKIVKGTDEETETSDPAETSVMQGSPRHGPRTAAGNDELEAIFLRTYGKSKRDEAIRRANLSHGMRDRAAKPAAEAAARRTTHTSTGTRGTVEQKPLYVDGYNVIFAWEQLAALAKVNMDSAREALIDALENYMGYRNIDVVLVFDGYKLAGNPGTKTSYRKINEDSGELQVVYTHEAQTADRFIEKTVYEFGRKRRITVVTSDRPVQMAALGDGAARMSAREFYADVESVDADIRENLRRQTVQRNLPFEGLSTENE
;
A
#
# COMPACT_ATOMS: atom_id res chain seq x y z
N MET A 1 -30.10 -7.01 34.22
CA MET A 1 -30.13 -7.10 35.70
C MET A 1 -28.84 -7.81 36.17
N ALA A 2 -28.78 -8.73 37.17
CA ALA A 2 -27.49 -9.28 37.63
C ALA A 2 -26.69 -10.05 36.55
N ILE A 3 -27.37 -10.85 35.70
CA ILE A 3 -26.75 -11.52 34.56
C ILE A 3 -26.22 -10.51 33.52
N GLU A 4 -26.98 -9.48 33.25
CA GLU A 4 -26.62 -8.38 32.34
C GLU A 4 -25.40 -7.62 32.80
N LYS A 5 -25.31 -7.41 34.12
CA LYS A 5 -24.16 -6.76 34.79
C LYS A 5 -22.97 -7.71 34.97
N ARG A 6 -23.09 -8.97 34.54
CA ARG A 6 -22.09 -10.03 34.75
C ARG A 6 -21.76 -10.30 36.25
N GLU A 7 -22.74 -10.07 37.12
CA GLU A 7 -22.65 -10.40 38.55
C GLU A 7 -23.11 -11.84 38.83
N LEU A 8 -23.86 -12.45 37.88
CA LEU A 8 -24.37 -13.81 37.97
C LEU A 8 -24.23 -14.52 36.59
N PHE A 9 -23.67 -15.72 36.63
CA PHE A 9 -23.44 -16.52 35.41
C PHE A 9 -24.33 -17.77 35.49
N PRO A 10 -25.35 -17.90 34.60
CA PRO A 10 -26.18 -19.11 34.53
C PRO A 10 -25.37 -20.26 33.96
N VAL A 11 -25.54 -21.46 34.54
CA VAL A 11 -24.89 -22.70 34.10
C VAL A 11 -25.97 -23.63 33.60
N PHE A 12 -25.77 -24.20 32.41
CA PHE A 12 -26.66 -25.18 31.79
C PHE A 12 -25.94 -26.52 31.63
N PHE A 13 -26.65 -27.61 31.92
CA PHE A 13 -26.15 -28.93 31.71
C PHE A 13 -26.86 -29.55 30.51
N GLY A 14 -26.11 -30.18 29.61
CA GLY A 14 -26.67 -30.75 28.39
C GLY A 14 -25.71 -31.71 27.67
N SER A 15 -26.21 -32.42 26.70
CA SER A 15 -25.43 -33.25 25.80
C SER A 15 -25.66 -32.80 24.36
N ALA A 16 -24.68 -32.11 23.78
CA ALA A 16 -24.74 -31.65 22.38
C ALA A 16 -24.92 -32.85 21.41
N LEU A 17 -24.29 -33.98 21.68
CA LEU A 17 -24.41 -35.17 20.85
C LEU A 17 -25.83 -35.77 20.86
N LYS A 18 -26.52 -35.68 21.99
CA LYS A 18 -27.90 -36.19 22.15
C LYS A 18 -28.95 -35.13 21.99
N LEU A 19 -28.55 -33.88 21.80
CA LEU A 19 -29.39 -32.66 21.75
C LEU A 19 -30.21 -32.44 23.05
N GLU A 20 -29.81 -33.03 24.16
CA GLU A 20 -30.45 -32.84 25.48
C GLU A 20 -30.02 -31.50 26.06
N GLY A 21 -30.95 -30.65 26.51
CA GLY A 21 -30.68 -29.31 27.11
C GLY A 21 -30.25 -28.24 26.12
N VAL A 22 -30.21 -28.49 24.81
CA VAL A 22 -29.78 -27.54 23.79
C VAL A 22 -30.86 -26.49 23.54
N GLU A 23 -32.14 -26.87 23.51
CA GLU A 23 -33.26 -25.93 23.32
C GLU A 23 -33.35 -24.92 24.47
N GLU A 24 -33.29 -25.42 25.72
CA GLU A 24 -33.30 -24.58 26.92
C GLU A 24 -32.12 -23.61 26.95
N PHE A 25 -30.96 -24.07 26.47
CA PHE A 25 -29.78 -23.19 26.37
C PHE A 25 -29.96 -22.08 25.29
N ILE A 26 -30.53 -22.41 24.13
CA ILE A 26 -30.81 -21.42 23.06
C ILE A 26 -31.88 -20.43 23.55
N GLU A 27 -32.96 -20.87 24.20
CA GLU A 27 -33.97 -19.99 24.77
C GLU A 27 -33.38 -19.07 25.83
N ALA A 28 -32.49 -19.60 26.69
CA ALA A 28 -31.80 -18.82 27.70
C ALA A 28 -30.87 -17.78 27.11
N LEU A 29 -30.16 -18.10 26.04
CA LEU A 29 -29.37 -17.11 25.27
C LEU A 29 -30.26 -15.98 24.76
N GLY A 30 -31.39 -16.30 24.14
CA GLY A 30 -32.35 -15.26 23.69
C GLY A 30 -32.91 -14.40 24.82
N ARG A 31 -33.10 -14.99 26.02
CA ARG A 31 -33.68 -14.32 27.18
C ARG A 31 -32.69 -13.47 27.97
N PHE A 32 -31.42 -13.91 28.06
CA PHE A 32 -30.42 -13.28 28.93
C PHE A 32 -29.43 -12.39 28.19
N THR A 33 -29.38 -12.46 26.85
CA THR A 33 -28.59 -11.53 26.05
C THR A 33 -29.41 -10.28 25.72
N VAL A 34 -28.87 -9.13 26.12
CA VAL A 34 -29.50 -7.83 25.82
C VAL A 34 -28.91 -7.29 24.53
N GLY A 35 -29.77 -6.91 23.60
CA GLY A 35 -29.34 -6.19 22.39
C GLY A 35 -28.78 -4.84 22.76
N LYS A 36 -27.65 -4.47 22.18
CA LYS A 36 -27.10 -3.12 22.34
C LYS A 36 -28.02 -2.13 21.62
N GLU A 37 -28.40 -1.05 22.32
CA GLU A 37 -29.08 0.07 21.68
C GLU A 37 -28.16 0.67 20.61
N CYS A 38 -28.60 0.72 19.38
CA CYS A 38 -27.85 1.20 18.24
C CYS A 38 -28.42 2.56 17.80
N GLY A 39 -27.53 3.51 17.49
CA GLY A 39 -27.90 4.80 16.93
C GLY A 39 -28.56 4.68 15.55
N GLU A 40 -29.18 5.75 15.07
CA GLU A 40 -29.81 5.82 13.75
C GLU A 40 -28.78 6.07 12.62
N GLU A 41 -27.67 6.72 12.96
CA GLU A 41 -26.59 7.01 12.02
C GLU A 41 -25.84 5.71 11.63
N PHE A 42 -25.49 5.59 10.36
CA PHE A 42 -24.77 4.42 9.88
C PHE A 42 -23.39 4.28 10.49
N GLY A 43 -23.12 3.12 11.03
CA GLY A 43 -21.80 2.71 11.49
C GLY A 43 -21.58 1.23 11.24
N ALA A 44 -20.39 0.86 10.84
CA ALA A 44 -20.00 -0.53 10.64
C ALA A 44 -18.51 -0.73 10.94
N ARG A 45 -18.15 -1.95 11.31
CA ARG A 45 -16.75 -2.35 11.55
C ARG A 45 -16.35 -3.50 10.64
N VAL A 46 -15.30 -3.28 9.89
CA VAL A 46 -14.67 -4.31 9.06
C VAL A 46 -13.87 -5.22 9.99
N TYR A 47 -14.09 -6.52 9.92
CA TYR A 47 -13.36 -7.49 10.75
C TYR A 47 -12.52 -8.48 9.93
N LYS A 48 -12.79 -8.61 8.62
CA LYS A 48 -12.05 -9.51 7.74
C LYS A 48 -12.13 -9.04 6.29
N ILE A 49 -11.06 -9.24 5.56
CA ILE A 49 -11.04 -9.21 4.10
C ILE A 49 -10.93 -10.66 3.60
N GLY A 50 -11.59 -10.97 2.51
CA GLY A 50 -11.51 -12.29 1.87
C GLY A 50 -11.85 -12.20 0.39
N ARG A 51 -11.87 -13.36 -0.28
CA ARG A 51 -12.23 -13.46 -1.69
C ARG A 51 -13.21 -14.60 -1.91
N ASP A 52 -14.12 -14.43 -2.88
CA ASP A 52 -15.03 -15.49 -3.27
C ASP A 52 -14.34 -16.53 -4.19
N LYS A 53 -15.07 -17.57 -4.58
CA LYS A 53 -14.57 -18.63 -5.46
C LYS A 53 -14.15 -18.13 -6.85
N GLN A 54 -14.58 -16.91 -7.23
CA GLN A 54 -14.26 -16.25 -8.49
C GLN A 54 -13.09 -15.26 -8.36
N GLY A 55 -12.53 -15.11 -7.15
CA GLY A 55 -11.44 -14.18 -6.85
C GLY A 55 -11.88 -12.75 -6.51
N ASN A 56 -13.19 -12.44 -6.50
CA ASN A 56 -13.67 -11.12 -6.16
C ASN A 56 -13.41 -10.80 -4.69
N ARG A 57 -12.93 -9.61 -4.42
CA ARG A 57 -12.65 -9.11 -3.08
C ARG A 57 -13.95 -8.89 -2.30
N LEU A 58 -13.98 -9.39 -1.08
CA LEU A 58 -15.08 -9.27 -0.14
C LEU A 58 -14.62 -8.59 1.14
N THR A 59 -15.34 -7.57 1.56
CA THR A 59 -15.16 -6.90 2.84
C THR A 59 -16.21 -7.40 3.81
N TYR A 60 -15.78 -8.18 4.80
CA TYR A 60 -16.66 -8.70 5.85
C TYR A 60 -16.77 -7.67 6.97
N LEU A 61 -17.98 -7.26 7.29
CA LEU A 61 -18.25 -6.24 8.28
C LEU A 61 -19.46 -6.57 9.16
N LYS A 62 -19.47 -5.99 10.34
CA LYS A 62 -20.63 -5.96 11.24
C LYS A 62 -21.19 -4.55 11.25
N VAL A 63 -22.47 -4.42 10.94
CA VAL A 63 -23.18 -3.14 11.10
C VAL A 63 -23.39 -2.90 12.59
N THR A 64 -22.84 -1.81 13.12
CA THR A 64 -22.88 -1.46 14.55
C THR A 64 -24.02 -0.50 14.88
N SER A 65 -24.43 0.33 13.92
CA SER A 65 -25.55 1.27 14.04
C SER A 65 -26.17 1.59 12.68
N GLY A 66 -27.37 2.08 12.66
CA GLY A 66 -28.12 2.47 11.46
C GLY A 66 -28.33 1.33 10.47
N THR A 67 -28.30 1.62 9.19
CA THR A 67 -28.58 0.67 8.12
C THR A 67 -27.63 0.85 6.94
N LEU A 68 -26.92 -0.20 6.58
CA LEU A 68 -26.14 -0.30 5.35
C LEU A 68 -27.09 -0.56 4.17
N ARG A 69 -26.92 0.15 3.06
CA ARG A 69 -27.76 0.00 1.86
C ARG A 69 -26.89 -0.26 0.63
N ASN A 70 -27.44 -1.03 -0.30
CA ASN A 70 -26.84 -1.22 -1.61
C ASN A 70 -26.71 0.14 -2.34
N LYS A 71 -25.59 0.36 -3.04
CA LYS A 71 -25.23 1.62 -3.72
C LYS A 71 -24.94 2.82 -2.80
N MET A 72 -24.92 2.61 -1.48
CA MET A 72 -24.51 3.64 -0.52
C MET A 72 -23.02 3.97 -0.71
N LEU A 73 -22.67 5.25 -0.57
CA LEU A 73 -21.29 5.70 -0.51
C LEU A 73 -20.81 5.60 0.94
N VAL A 74 -19.66 5.00 1.13
CA VAL A 74 -18.95 4.92 2.41
C VAL A 74 -17.72 5.82 2.39
N ASP A 75 -17.01 5.89 3.50
CA ASP A 75 -15.83 6.74 3.65
C ASP A 75 -14.86 6.58 2.49
N GLY A 76 -14.31 7.71 2.02
CA GLY A 76 -13.46 7.75 0.82
C GLY A 76 -14.23 7.78 -0.52
N GLY A 77 -15.57 7.87 -0.50
CA GLY A 77 -16.40 7.92 -1.71
C GLY A 77 -16.57 6.57 -2.42
N GLU A 78 -16.16 5.50 -1.78
CA GLU A 78 -16.31 4.14 -2.30
C GLU A 78 -17.77 3.67 -2.20
N LYS A 79 -18.24 2.92 -3.19
CA LYS A 79 -19.64 2.51 -3.31
C LYS A 79 -19.83 1.05 -2.92
N ILE A 80 -20.85 0.78 -2.11
CA ILE A 80 -21.30 -0.59 -1.87
C ILE A 80 -22.02 -1.12 -3.11
N GLU A 81 -21.45 -2.10 -3.78
CA GLU A 81 -22.02 -2.68 -5.00
C GLU A 81 -23.02 -3.79 -4.71
N GLN A 82 -22.69 -4.65 -3.76
CA GLN A 82 -23.52 -5.78 -3.36
C GLN A 82 -23.36 -6.08 -1.88
N ILE A 83 -24.46 -6.44 -1.21
CA ILE A 83 -24.46 -6.92 0.18
C ILE A 83 -24.85 -8.40 0.16
N ARG A 84 -24.02 -9.26 0.76
CA ARG A 84 -24.18 -10.71 0.84
C ARG A 84 -24.31 -11.16 2.29
N LEU A 85 -25.34 -11.93 2.57
CA LEU A 85 -25.50 -12.66 3.83
C LEU A 85 -25.11 -14.11 3.58
N TYR A 86 -24.05 -14.56 4.25
CA TYR A 86 -23.54 -15.91 4.11
C TYR A 86 -24.23 -16.87 5.08
N ASN A 87 -24.50 -18.09 4.59
CA ASN A 87 -24.90 -19.26 5.39
C ASN A 87 -24.05 -20.44 4.91
N GLY A 88 -22.98 -20.72 5.61
CA GLY A 88 -21.92 -21.63 5.13
C GLY A 88 -21.31 -21.13 3.82
N ASP A 89 -21.25 -21.97 2.81
CA ASP A 89 -20.69 -21.67 1.48
C ASP A 89 -21.65 -20.92 0.54
N SER A 90 -22.93 -20.85 0.90
CA SER A 90 -23.96 -20.14 0.12
C SER A 90 -24.19 -18.74 0.65
N PHE A 91 -24.63 -17.84 -0.21
CA PHE A 91 -25.00 -16.50 0.21
C PHE A 91 -26.32 -16.04 -0.44
N GLN A 92 -27.00 -15.14 0.26
CA GLN A 92 -28.15 -14.40 -0.24
C GLN A 92 -27.77 -12.95 -0.45
N SER A 93 -28.06 -12.41 -1.65
CA SER A 93 -27.89 -10.97 -1.91
C SER A 93 -29.08 -10.20 -1.34
N VAL A 94 -28.80 -9.18 -0.54
CA VAL A 94 -29.82 -8.32 0.10
C VAL A 94 -29.64 -6.86 -0.27
N GLN A 95 -30.72 -6.07 -0.18
CA GLN A 95 -30.69 -4.64 -0.50
C GLN A 95 -30.22 -3.78 0.68
N SER A 96 -30.36 -4.29 1.89
CA SER A 96 -29.95 -3.58 3.10
C SER A 96 -29.60 -4.56 4.23
N ALA A 97 -28.75 -4.11 5.14
CA ALA A 97 -28.40 -4.79 6.38
C ALA A 97 -28.50 -3.81 7.55
N GLY A 98 -29.27 -4.16 8.58
CA GLY A 98 -29.48 -3.34 9.77
C GLY A 98 -28.41 -3.55 10.84
N ALA A 99 -28.46 -2.73 11.86
CA ALA A 99 -27.58 -2.82 13.03
C ALA A 99 -27.63 -4.21 13.67
N GLY A 100 -26.46 -4.72 14.07
CA GLY A 100 -26.26 -6.07 14.61
C GLY A 100 -25.99 -7.14 13.55
N MET A 101 -26.31 -6.91 12.28
CA MET A 101 -26.06 -7.87 11.20
C MET A 101 -24.60 -7.94 10.79
N VAL A 102 -24.18 -9.17 10.48
CA VAL A 102 -22.86 -9.46 9.89
C VAL A 102 -23.09 -9.79 8.41
N CYS A 103 -22.36 -9.11 7.53
CA CYS A 103 -22.47 -9.32 6.09
C CYS A 103 -21.11 -9.16 5.39
N ALA A 104 -21.05 -9.62 4.15
CA ALA A 104 -19.94 -9.34 3.27
C ALA A 104 -20.41 -8.37 2.18
N VAL A 105 -19.56 -7.40 1.83
CA VAL A 105 -19.87 -6.43 0.79
C VAL A 105 -18.82 -6.44 -0.30
N MET A 106 -19.25 -6.14 -1.53
CA MET A 106 -18.39 -5.82 -2.67
C MET A 106 -18.39 -4.31 -2.89
N GLY A 107 -17.26 -3.78 -3.35
CA GLY A 107 -17.13 -2.36 -3.71
C GLY A 107 -15.98 -1.66 -2.99
N PRO A 108 -15.92 -1.63 -1.64
CA PRO A 108 -14.85 -0.92 -0.94
C PRO A 108 -13.47 -1.59 -1.15
N ALA A 109 -12.66 -1.04 -2.06
CA ALA A 109 -11.34 -1.56 -2.38
C ALA A 109 -10.28 -1.18 -1.31
N GLY A 110 -10.40 0.02 -0.72
CA GLY A 110 -9.50 0.53 0.31
C GLY A 110 -9.78 0.05 1.74
N SER A 111 -10.81 -0.79 1.95
CA SER A 111 -11.14 -1.29 3.27
C SER A 111 -10.08 -2.27 3.81
N TYR A 112 -9.87 -2.32 5.12
CA TYR A 112 -8.97 -3.25 5.80
C TYR A 112 -9.58 -3.74 7.12
N ALA A 113 -9.10 -4.86 7.63
CA ALA A 113 -9.57 -5.41 8.90
C ALA A 113 -9.26 -4.45 10.07
N GLY A 114 -10.27 -4.12 10.89
CA GLY A 114 -10.20 -3.12 11.95
C GLY A 114 -10.69 -1.73 11.55
N MET A 115 -10.92 -1.46 10.26
CA MET A 115 -11.45 -0.19 9.78
C MET A 115 -12.88 0.04 10.28
N GLY A 116 -13.16 1.25 10.76
CA GLY A 116 -14.50 1.75 11.01
C GLY A 116 -15.06 2.44 9.78
N LEU A 117 -16.36 2.32 9.56
CA LEU A 117 -17.10 2.98 8.48
C LEU A 117 -18.22 3.81 9.08
N GLY A 118 -18.49 4.98 8.49
CA GLY A 118 -19.50 5.92 8.98
C GLY A 118 -19.14 6.50 10.33
N CYS A 119 -20.04 6.44 11.33
CA CYS A 119 -19.81 6.95 12.69
C CYS A 119 -18.84 6.10 13.54
N GLU A 120 -18.39 4.93 13.04
CA GLU A 120 -17.43 4.09 13.75
C GLU A 120 -15.98 4.55 13.51
N GLY A 121 -15.25 4.82 14.58
CA GLY A 121 -13.81 5.09 14.50
C GLY A 121 -13.00 3.84 14.12
N SER A 122 -11.95 4.02 13.32
CA SER A 122 -10.99 2.94 13.05
C SER A 122 -10.28 2.55 14.36
N ARG A 123 -10.01 1.24 14.54
CA ARG A 123 -9.17 0.77 15.62
C ARG A 123 -7.72 1.14 15.36
N ALA A 124 -6.98 1.35 16.43
CA ALA A 124 -5.52 1.34 16.39
C ALA A 124 -5.00 -0.02 15.90
N GLU A 125 -3.72 -0.06 15.58
CA GLU A 125 -3.03 -1.23 15.03
C GLU A 125 -3.34 -2.56 15.75
N PRO A 126 -3.17 -3.71 15.04
CA PRO A 126 -3.27 -5.02 15.66
C PRO A 126 -2.33 -5.12 16.86
N VAL A 127 -2.86 -5.64 17.97
CA VAL A 127 -2.07 -5.86 19.21
C VAL A 127 -0.91 -6.83 18.97
N LEU A 128 -1.09 -7.77 18.03
CA LEU A 128 -0.08 -8.77 17.66
C LEU A 128 0.70 -8.26 16.45
N GLN A 129 2.02 -8.13 16.62
CA GLN A 129 2.95 -7.75 15.55
C GLN A 129 3.86 -8.93 15.22
N PRO A 130 4.21 -9.15 13.93
CA PRO A 130 5.12 -10.20 13.55
C PRO A 130 6.52 -9.94 14.14
N ALA A 131 7.17 -11.01 14.58
CA ALA A 131 8.47 -10.98 15.23
C ALA A 131 9.59 -11.63 14.39
N LEU A 132 9.22 -12.44 13.41
CA LEU A 132 10.12 -13.21 12.57
C LEU A 132 9.97 -12.82 11.10
N SER A 133 11.09 -12.76 10.38
CA SER A 133 11.13 -12.47 8.95
C SER A 133 11.82 -13.60 8.20
N TYR A 134 11.19 -14.11 7.14
CA TYR A 134 11.72 -15.19 6.32
C TYR A 134 11.76 -14.80 4.86
N GLU A 135 12.83 -15.16 4.17
CA GLU A 135 12.93 -15.03 2.72
C GLU A 135 12.03 -16.08 2.05
N VAL A 136 11.23 -15.66 1.07
CA VAL A 136 10.45 -16.56 0.23
C VAL A 136 11.31 -17.05 -0.92
N ILE A 137 11.63 -18.32 -0.94
CA ILE A 137 12.37 -18.96 -2.02
C ILE A 137 11.37 -19.42 -3.08
N LEU A 138 11.42 -18.78 -4.23
CA LEU A 138 10.53 -19.07 -5.35
C LEU A 138 11.09 -20.24 -6.19
N PRO A 139 10.21 -21.06 -6.81
CA PRO A 139 10.64 -22.09 -7.75
C PRO A 139 11.32 -21.49 -8.98
N ALA A 140 12.21 -22.26 -9.61
CA ALA A 140 12.94 -21.81 -10.78
C ALA A 140 11.98 -21.41 -11.94
N GLY A 141 12.19 -20.22 -12.50
CA GLY A 141 11.36 -19.68 -13.57
C GLY A 141 10.12 -18.89 -13.13
N GLN A 142 9.84 -18.79 -11.82
CA GLN A 142 8.76 -17.96 -11.31
C GLN A 142 9.21 -16.50 -11.26
N ASP A 143 8.41 -15.60 -11.84
CA ASP A 143 8.66 -14.15 -11.77
C ASP A 143 8.38 -13.62 -10.37
N PRO A 144 9.37 -12.95 -9.71
CA PRO A 144 9.21 -12.41 -8.37
C PRO A 144 8.10 -11.34 -8.25
N VAL A 145 7.87 -10.54 -9.29
CA VAL A 145 6.84 -9.48 -9.26
C VAL A 145 5.45 -10.10 -9.25
N THR A 146 5.22 -11.11 -10.07
CA THR A 146 3.96 -11.87 -10.08
C THR A 146 3.73 -12.60 -8.74
N ALA A 147 4.78 -13.18 -8.16
CA ALA A 147 4.70 -13.82 -6.86
C ALA A 147 4.38 -12.80 -5.75
N LEU A 148 5.03 -11.62 -5.78
CA LEU A 148 4.77 -10.53 -4.85
C LEU A 148 3.30 -10.09 -4.87
N ALA A 149 2.71 -9.90 -6.05
CA ALA A 149 1.31 -9.53 -6.18
C ALA A 149 0.37 -10.56 -5.54
N LYS A 150 0.63 -11.87 -5.74
CA LYS A 150 -0.13 -12.95 -5.13
C LYS A 150 0.03 -12.99 -3.60
N LEU A 151 1.24 -12.79 -3.09
CA LEU A 151 1.51 -12.74 -1.65
C LEU A 151 0.89 -11.51 -0.98
N LYS A 152 0.87 -10.37 -1.65
CA LYS A 152 0.16 -9.17 -1.20
C LYS A 152 -1.36 -9.38 -1.07
N MET A 153 -1.96 -10.25 -1.89
CA MET A 153 -3.36 -10.64 -1.72
C MET A 153 -3.60 -11.41 -0.41
N LEU A 154 -2.63 -12.22 0.03
CA LEU A 154 -2.71 -12.90 1.33
C LEU A 154 -2.54 -11.91 2.49
N GLU A 155 -1.66 -10.93 2.37
CA GLU A 155 -1.48 -9.86 3.36
C GLU A 155 -2.76 -9.05 3.59
N GLU A 156 -3.56 -8.79 2.54
CA GLU A 156 -4.87 -8.14 2.71
C GLU A 156 -5.86 -8.96 3.55
N GLU A 157 -5.80 -10.29 3.43
CA GLU A 157 -6.72 -11.21 4.10
C GLU A 157 -6.27 -11.57 5.52
N GLU A 158 -4.96 -11.60 5.75
CA GLU A 158 -4.33 -11.93 7.03
C GLU A 158 -3.46 -10.75 7.51
N PRO A 159 -4.01 -9.88 8.37
CA PRO A 159 -3.31 -8.66 8.82
C PRO A 159 -2.05 -8.92 9.66
N SER A 160 -1.88 -10.14 10.19
CA SER A 160 -0.66 -10.54 10.92
C SER A 160 0.51 -10.81 9.97
N LEU A 161 0.22 -11.13 8.71
CA LEU A 161 1.22 -11.35 7.67
C LEU A 161 1.66 -10.01 7.06
N LYS A 162 2.96 -9.74 7.02
CA LYS A 162 3.52 -8.61 6.26
C LYS A 162 4.43 -9.14 5.16
N VAL A 163 4.24 -8.64 3.95
CA VAL A 163 5.05 -9.00 2.78
C VAL A 163 5.93 -7.81 2.41
N VAL A 164 7.24 -7.97 2.50
CA VAL A 164 8.24 -6.93 2.26
C VAL A 164 9.04 -7.26 1.02
N TRP A 165 9.05 -6.34 0.07
CA TRP A 165 9.89 -6.42 -1.12
C TRP A 165 11.24 -5.73 -0.86
N ASN A 166 12.34 -6.44 -1.07
CA ASN A 166 13.68 -5.87 -1.08
C ASN A 166 14.10 -5.60 -2.52
N GLU A 167 14.14 -4.32 -2.90
CA GLU A 167 14.48 -3.92 -4.28
C GLU A 167 15.92 -4.20 -4.66
N GLU A 168 16.87 -4.05 -3.73
CA GLU A 168 18.29 -4.26 -3.98
C GLU A 168 18.61 -5.74 -4.26
N LEU A 169 18.05 -6.63 -3.45
CA LEU A 169 18.28 -8.07 -3.55
C LEU A 169 17.26 -8.76 -4.47
N LYS A 170 16.20 -8.07 -4.91
CA LYS A 170 15.05 -8.61 -5.66
C LYS A 170 14.44 -9.83 -4.96
N ARG A 171 14.31 -9.75 -3.64
CA ARG A 171 13.81 -10.82 -2.78
C ARG A 171 12.53 -10.41 -2.08
N ILE A 172 11.66 -11.40 -1.86
CA ILE A 172 10.44 -11.23 -1.09
C ILE A 172 10.70 -11.80 0.30
N ASN A 173 10.43 -11.00 1.33
CA ASN A 173 10.43 -11.45 2.71
C ASN A 173 9.01 -11.43 3.24
N ILE A 174 8.66 -12.42 4.03
CA ILE A 174 7.42 -12.43 4.81
C ILE A 174 7.73 -12.33 6.29
N GLN A 175 6.90 -11.57 6.98
CA GLN A 175 7.00 -11.41 8.42
C GLN A 175 5.81 -12.11 9.07
N VAL A 176 6.10 -12.98 10.04
CA VAL A 176 5.14 -13.86 10.71
C VAL A 176 5.36 -13.85 12.21
N MET A 177 4.37 -14.30 12.96
CA MET A 177 4.47 -14.41 14.43
C MET A 177 5.21 -15.67 14.90
N GLY A 178 5.19 -16.73 14.12
CA GLY A 178 5.82 -18.00 14.50
C GLY A 178 6.03 -18.95 13.33
N GLU A 179 6.84 -20.01 13.56
CA GLU A 179 7.21 -21.00 12.52
C GLU A 179 6.03 -21.84 12.02
N LEU A 180 5.05 -22.13 12.88
CA LEU A 180 3.87 -22.91 12.49
C LEU A 180 3.06 -22.21 11.38
N GLU A 181 3.08 -20.87 11.36
CA GLU A 181 2.39 -20.08 10.35
C GLU A 181 2.99 -20.31 8.95
N LEU A 182 4.31 -20.57 8.87
CA LEU A 182 5.00 -20.86 7.60
C LEU A 182 4.50 -22.15 6.95
N GLU A 183 4.32 -23.21 7.73
CA GLU A 183 3.81 -24.49 7.22
C GLU A 183 2.39 -24.33 6.65
N ILE A 184 1.57 -23.52 7.32
CA ILE A 184 0.22 -23.18 6.84
C ILE A 184 0.30 -22.36 5.56
N LEU A 185 1.19 -21.37 5.52
CA LEU A 185 1.37 -20.48 4.35
C LEU A 185 1.86 -21.26 3.12
N GLU A 186 2.79 -22.21 3.27
CA GLU A 186 3.23 -23.08 2.17
C GLU A 186 2.04 -23.79 1.52
N GLN A 187 1.19 -24.42 2.34
CA GLN A 187 0.02 -25.13 1.85
C GLN A 187 -1.03 -24.20 1.23
N VAL A 188 -1.23 -23.00 1.80
CA VAL A 188 -2.18 -22.03 1.28
C VAL A 188 -1.70 -21.47 -0.07
N ILE A 189 -0.41 -21.14 -0.19
CA ILE A 189 0.20 -20.63 -1.41
C ILE A 189 0.15 -21.67 -2.52
N GLU A 190 0.49 -22.93 -2.22
CA GLU A 190 0.42 -24.01 -3.19
C GLU A 190 -1.01 -24.27 -3.65
N ARG A 191 -1.96 -24.43 -2.72
CA ARG A 191 -3.36 -24.73 -3.03
C ARG A 191 -4.05 -23.62 -3.81
N ARG A 192 -3.73 -22.35 -3.50
CA ARG A 192 -4.44 -21.20 -4.04
C ARG A 192 -3.83 -20.66 -5.32
N PHE A 193 -2.51 -20.67 -5.40
CA PHE A 193 -1.77 -20.06 -6.51
C PHE A 193 -0.98 -21.04 -7.36
N GLY A 194 -0.97 -22.34 -6.97
CA GLY A 194 -0.18 -23.35 -7.66
C GLY A 194 1.34 -23.13 -7.57
N MET A 195 1.81 -22.35 -6.58
CA MET A 195 3.22 -22.05 -6.38
C MET A 195 3.76 -22.89 -5.21
N VAL A 196 4.77 -23.72 -5.49
CA VAL A 196 5.51 -24.44 -4.45
C VAL A 196 6.64 -23.53 -3.98
N VAL A 197 6.45 -22.88 -2.83
CA VAL A 197 7.47 -22.01 -2.22
C VAL A 197 8.14 -22.75 -1.06
N SER A 198 9.32 -22.31 -0.69
CA SER A 198 9.98 -22.68 0.58
C SER A 198 10.47 -21.42 1.28
N PHE A 199 10.75 -21.52 2.56
CA PHE A 199 11.24 -20.41 3.35
C PHE A 199 12.70 -20.61 3.72
N GLY A 200 13.48 -19.53 3.59
CA GLY A 200 14.89 -19.48 3.95
C GLY A 200 15.07 -19.45 5.47
N SER A 201 16.31 -19.23 5.91
CA SER A 201 16.63 -19.03 7.34
C SER A 201 15.91 -17.79 7.86
N GLY A 202 15.13 -17.95 8.95
CA GLY A 202 14.43 -16.85 9.59
C GLY A 202 15.35 -15.87 10.28
N GLY A 203 15.05 -14.58 10.17
CA GLY A 203 15.69 -13.49 10.92
C GLY A 203 14.74 -12.88 11.95
N ILE A 204 15.31 -12.29 12.98
CA ILE A 204 14.58 -11.52 13.97
C ILE A 204 14.27 -10.13 13.42
N ILE A 205 13.08 -9.63 13.66
CA ILE A 205 12.69 -8.27 13.31
C ILE A 205 13.05 -7.36 14.47
N TYR A 206 14.19 -6.68 14.35
CA TYR A 206 14.60 -5.67 15.30
C TYR A 206 13.89 -4.34 15.05
N LYS A 207 13.86 -3.47 16.08
CA LYS A 207 13.46 -2.06 15.97
C LYS A 207 14.54 -1.20 16.61
N GLU A 208 14.49 0.11 16.35
CA GLU A 208 15.43 1.06 16.92
C GLU A 208 14.72 2.22 17.62
N THR A 209 15.31 2.73 18.69
CA THR A 209 14.85 3.93 19.40
C THR A 209 16.07 4.71 19.92
N ILE A 210 15.84 5.77 20.68
CA ILE A 210 16.89 6.62 21.25
C ILE A 210 16.83 6.62 22.78
N ALA A 211 17.98 6.87 23.42
CA ALA A 211 18.10 6.91 24.86
C ALA A 211 17.75 8.29 25.46
N ALA A 212 18.06 9.37 24.75
CA ALA A 212 17.89 10.74 25.23
C ALA A 212 17.40 11.67 24.11
N PRO A 213 16.77 12.81 24.47
CA PRO A 213 16.33 13.79 23.49
C PRO A 213 17.48 14.39 22.69
N VAL A 214 17.24 14.61 21.38
CA VAL A 214 18.22 15.19 20.46
C VAL A 214 17.55 16.07 19.42
N ILE A 215 18.25 17.10 18.92
CA ILE A 215 17.78 17.92 17.80
C ILE A 215 18.55 17.49 16.55
N GLY A 216 17.82 17.09 15.51
CA GLY A 216 18.35 16.80 14.21
C GLY A 216 18.09 17.97 13.24
N VAL A 217 19.09 18.27 12.40
CA VAL A 217 19.07 19.34 11.42
C VAL A 217 19.09 18.78 10.01
N GLY A 218 18.14 19.19 9.18
CA GLY A 218 18.11 18.85 7.76
C GLY A 218 18.03 20.08 6.89
N HIS A 219 19.00 20.23 6.01
CA HIS A 219 19.09 21.32 5.07
C HIS A 219 19.13 20.80 3.63
N TYR A 220 18.37 21.44 2.75
CA TYR A 220 18.32 21.07 1.33
C TYR A 220 18.30 22.34 0.48
N GLU A 221 19.45 22.70 -0.09
CA GLU A 221 19.68 23.91 -0.85
C GLU A 221 20.52 23.66 -2.11
N PRO A 222 20.11 22.76 -3.03
CA PRO A 222 20.69 22.77 -4.36
C PRO A 222 20.24 24.03 -5.13
N LEU A 223 20.89 24.32 -6.25
CA LEU A 223 20.65 25.54 -7.03
C LEU A 223 19.15 25.79 -7.27
N ARG A 224 18.64 26.94 -6.82
CA ARG A 224 17.23 27.40 -6.88
C ARG A 224 16.25 26.60 -6.00
N HIS A 225 16.73 25.85 -5.03
CA HIS A 225 15.91 25.19 -4.00
C HIS A 225 16.34 25.65 -2.63
N TYR A 226 15.45 25.63 -1.65
CA TYR A 226 15.78 25.93 -0.26
C TYR A 226 14.72 25.34 0.69
N ALA A 227 15.15 24.53 1.60
CA ALA A 227 14.36 24.15 2.77
C ALA A 227 15.29 23.80 3.94
N GLU A 228 14.98 24.31 5.13
CA GLU A 228 15.60 23.85 6.37
C GLU A 228 14.52 23.43 7.36
N VAL A 229 14.73 22.28 7.98
CA VAL A 229 13.88 21.72 9.04
C VAL A 229 14.76 21.24 10.18
N GLN A 230 14.38 21.59 11.40
CA GLN A 230 14.99 21.02 12.60
C GLN A 230 13.94 20.24 13.38
N LEU A 231 14.25 19.02 13.79
CA LEU A 231 13.37 18.11 14.47
C LEU A 231 13.90 17.79 15.86
N LEU A 232 13.07 17.94 16.88
CA LEU A 232 13.32 17.41 18.20
C LEU A 232 12.85 15.96 18.24
N LEU A 233 13.73 15.05 18.60
CA LEU A 233 13.47 13.63 18.80
C LEU A 233 13.50 13.35 20.30
N GLU A 234 12.44 12.82 20.87
CA GLU A 234 12.31 12.52 22.29
C GLU A 234 11.95 11.05 22.47
N PRO A 235 12.62 10.29 23.36
CA PRO A 235 12.23 8.92 23.66
C PRO A 235 10.86 8.87 24.35
N LEU A 236 10.07 7.86 24.04
CA LEU A 236 8.79 7.55 24.66
C LEU A 236 8.83 6.18 25.35
N PRO A 237 7.88 5.89 26.26
CA PRO A 237 7.73 4.54 26.82
C PRO A 237 7.58 3.48 25.75
N ARG A 238 7.98 2.24 26.06
CA ARG A 238 7.89 1.11 25.14
C ARG A 238 6.44 0.83 24.71
N GLY A 239 6.26 0.62 23.41
CA GLY A 239 4.94 0.38 22.80
C GLY A 239 4.17 1.66 22.46
N SER A 240 4.77 2.84 22.63
CA SER A 240 4.12 4.12 22.27
C SER A 240 4.12 4.40 20.76
N GLY A 241 4.96 3.71 19.97
CA GLY A 241 5.12 3.95 18.55
C GLY A 241 5.71 5.35 18.25
N LEU A 242 5.38 5.90 17.08
CA LEU A 242 5.82 7.24 16.67
C LEU A 242 4.70 8.27 16.88
N VAL A 243 5.05 9.40 17.50
CA VAL A 243 4.13 10.53 17.73
C VAL A 243 4.73 11.77 17.08
N PHE A 244 3.95 12.48 16.25
CA PHE A 244 4.42 13.65 15.53
C PHE A 244 3.77 14.94 16.06
N GLY A 245 4.55 16.03 16.11
CA GLY A 245 4.07 17.31 16.62
C GLY A 245 4.89 18.51 16.12
N SER A 246 4.53 19.71 16.60
CA SER A 246 5.27 20.94 16.31
C SER A 246 5.37 21.80 17.57
N LEU A 247 6.54 22.36 17.82
CA LEU A 247 6.79 23.36 18.87
C LEU A 247 6.84 24.79 18.30
N VAL A 248 6.75 24.93 16.98
CA VAL A 248 6.92 26.21 16.28
C VAL A 248 5.59 26.88 16.05
N SER A 249 5.50 28.19 16.40
CA SER A 249 4.30 28.99 16.13
C SER A 249 4.11 29.25 14.63
N GLU A 250 2.85 29.49 14.22
CA GLU A 250 2.49 29.79 12.82
C GLU A 250 3.17 31.05 12.27
N ASP A 251 3.46 32.03 13.15
CA ASP A 251 4.13 33.28 12.77
C ASP A 251 5.59 33.05 12.34
N LYS A 252 6.26 32.04 12.91
CA LYS A 252 7.65 31.71 12.59
C LYS A 252 7.78 30.74 11.43
N PHE A 253 6.86 29.77 11.35
CA PHE A 253 6.82 28.77 10.30
C PHE A 253 5.36 28.49 9.94
N ALA A 254 4.94 28.90 8.73
CA ALA A 254 3.55 28.86 8.32
C ALA A 254 2.95 27.43 8.42
N LEU A 255 1.69 27.34 8.86
CA LEU A 255 1.00 26.09 9.21
C LEU A 255 0.95 25.08 8.04
N ASN A 256 0.83 25.56 6.80
CA ASN A 256 0.88 24.72 5.61
C ASN A 256 2.20 23.95 5.47
N TRP A 257 3.34 24.60 5.76
CA TRP A 257 4.65 23.97 5.76
C TRP A 257 4.82 22.99 6.94
N GLN A 258 4.34 23.37 8.11
CA GLN A 258 4.36 22.45 9.27
C GLN A 258 3.58 21.16 8.97
N ARG A 259 2.36 21.28 8.43
CA ARG A 259 1.55 20.13 8.01
C ARG A 259 2.25 19.27 6.96
N LEU A 260 2.93 19.89 6.00
CA LEU A 260 3.68 19.18 4.98
C LEU A 260 4.84 18.38 5.58
N VAL A 261 5.62 18.96 6.51
CA VAL A 261 6.68 18.25 7.23
C VAL A 261 6.12 17.07 8.02
N LEU A 262 5.02 17.26 8.77
CA LEU A 262 4.36 16.18 9.51
C LEU A 262 3.83 15.08 8.58
N THR A 263 3.31 15.45 7.41
CA THR A 263 2.90 14.47 6.37
C THR A 263 4.09 13.65 5.89
N HIS A 264 5.24 14.29 5.64
CA HIS A 264 6.45 13.58 5.22
C HIS A 264 7.00 12.63 6.30
N LEU A 265 6.83 12.97 7.58
CA LEU A 265 7.15 12.06 8.68
C LEU A 265 6.20 10.84 8.74
N ALA A 266 4.93 11.02 8.38
CA ALA A 266 3.92 9.96 8.45
C ALA A 266 3.81 9.11 7.16
N GLU A 267 4.37 9.56 6.02
CA GLU A 267 4.13 8.91 4.72
C GLU A 267 4.91 7.61 4.49
N ARG A 268 5.95 7.34 5.28
CA ARG A 268 6.77 6.14 5.12
C ARG A 268 7.30 5.59 6.45
N VAL A 269 7.76 4.34 6.43
CA VAL A 269 8.52 3.73 7.52
C VAL A 269 9.94 4.32 7.52
N HIS A 270 10.38 4.86 8.66
CA HIS A 270 11.72 5.41 8.82
C HIS A 270 12.68 4.37 9.39
N ARG A 271 13.88 4.33 8.85
CA ARG A 271 14.95 3.39 9.27
C ARG A 271 15.87 4.04 10.30
N GLY A 272 16.29 3.26 11.28
CA GLY A 272 17.30 3.63 12.25
C GLY A 272 18.74 3.55 11.68
N VAL A 273 19.73 3.80 12.53
CA VAL A 273 21.15 3.95 12.13
C VAL A 273 22.05 2.83 12.62
N LEU A 274 21.54 1.91 13.46
CA LEU A 274 22.31 0.76 13.96
C LEU A 274 22.28 -0.42 12.99
N THR A 275 21.08 -0.82 12.59
CA THR A 275 20.83 -2.00 11.75
C THR A 275 19.99 -1.68 10.53
N GLY A 276 19.50 -0.44 10.40
CA GLY A 276 18.53 -0.03 9.39
C GLY A 276 17.12 -0.54 9.66
N SER A 277 16.86 -1.02 10.88
CA SER A 277 15.55 -1.45 11.33
C SER A 277 14.61 -0.27 11.51
N GLU A 278 13.29 -0.54 11.58
CA GLU A 278 12.28 0.48 11.79
C GLU A 278 12.45 1.18 13.15
N ILE A 279 12.35 2.51 13.17
CA ILE A 279 12.34 3.29 14.41
C ILE A 279 10.97 3.25 15.09
N THR A 280 10.95 3.29 16.43
CA THR A 280 9.73 3.27 17.24
C THR A 280 9.93 3.97 18.58
N ASP A 281 8.86 4.18 19.33
CA ASP A 281 8.84 4.68 20.69
C ASP A 281 9.56 6.02 20.85
N MET A 282 9.21 6.96 19.95
CA MET A 282 9.72 8.34 20.04
C MET A 282 8.70 9.36 19.57
N ARG A 283 8.78 10.56 20.16
CA ARG A 283 8.10 11.75 19.67
C ARG A 283 9.03 12.52 18.76
N ILE A 284 8.52 12.96 17.62
CA ILE A 284 9.26 13.76 16.63
C ILE A 284 8.51 15.07 16.45
N SER A 285 9.08 16.16 16.94
CA SER A 285 8.45 17.49 16.93
C SER A 285 9.27 18.46 16.06
N ILE A 286 8.58 19.29 15.27
CA ILE A 286 9.24 20.37 14.53
C ILE A 286 9.78 21.38 15.54
N ALA A 287 11.10 21.62 15.56
CA ALA A 287 11.79 22.54 16.44
C ALA A 287 12.17 23.86 15.73
N ALA A 288 12.35 23.85 14.41
CA ALA A 288 12.49 25.02 13.56
C ALA A 288 12.19 24.66 12.10
N GLY A 289 11.80 25.65 11.29
CA GLY A 289 11.62 25.46 9.86
C GLY A 289 11.66 26.79 9.10
N ARG A 290 12.22 26.77 7.89
CA ARG A 290 12.25 27.95 7.00
C ARG A 290 12.03 27.57 5.57
N ALA A 291 11.15 28.34 4.91
CA ALA A 291 10.94 28.33 3.48
C ALA A 291 11.50 29.62 2.85
N HIS A 292 11.95 29.55 1.61
CA HIS A 292 12.31 30.74 0.83
C HIS A 292 11.19 31.09 -0.16
N PRO A 293 10.66 32.33 -0.20
CA PRO A 293 9.46 32.67 -0.99
C PRO A 293 9.53 32.37 -2.49
N LYS A 294 10.74 32.28 -3.05
CA LYS A 294 10.98 32.05 -4.49
C LYS A 294 11.63 30.72 -4.84
N HIS A 295 12.18 30.01 -3.84
CA HIS A 295 13.06 28.87 -4.07
C HIS A 295 12.63 27.63 -3.29
N THR A 296 11.50 27.63 -2.59
CA THR A 296 11.00 26.46 -1.88
C THR A 296 9.87 25.80 -2.64
N GLU A 297 10.04 24.53 -2.93
CA GLU A 297 9.01 23.63 -3.47
C GLU A 297 8.66 22.55 -2.42
N GLY A 298 7.49 21.90 -2.57
CA GLY A 298 7.06 20.90 -1.60
C GLY A 298 8.02 19.72 -1.43
N GLY A 299 8.69 19.32 -2.52
CA GLY A 299 9.69 18.26 -2.52
C GLY A 299 10.96 18.59 -1.71
N ASP A 300 11.29 19.88 -1.54
CA ASP A 300 12.46 20.32 -0.78
C ASP A 300 12.27 20.01 0.71
N PHE A 301 11.05 20.23 1.23
CA PHE A 301 10.73 19.86 2.62
C PHE A 301 10.77 18.36 2.86
N ARG A 302 10.42 17.52 1.87
CA ARG A 302 10.61 16.07 1.97
C ARG A 302 12.08 15.73 2.20
N GLN A 303 12.97 16.31 1.40
CA GLN A 303 14.41 16.09 1.49
C GLN A 303 14.98 16.61 2.83
N ALA A 304 14.61 17.83 3.22
CA ALA A 304 15.05 18.40 4.49
C ALA A 304 14.55 17.61 5.70
N THR A 305 13.27 17.18 5.71
CA THR A 305 12.68 16.41 6.81
C THR A 305 13.36 15.07 7.02
N TYR A 306 13.60 14.31 5.93
CA TYR A 306 14.27 13.02 6.04
C TYR A 306 15.71 13.15 6.51
N ARG A 307 16.42 14.18 6.05
CA ARG A 307 17.80 14.48 6.49
C ARG A 307 17.84 14.89 7.95
N ALA A 308 16.89 15.74 8.40
CA ALA A 308 16.79 16.15 9.80
C ALA A 308 16.59 14.93 10.72
N LEU A 309 15.67 14.04 10.37
CA LEU A 309 15.45 12.81 11.13
C LEU A 309 16.71 11.92 11.18
N ARG A 310 17.31 11.67 10.03
CA ARG A 310 18.50 10.79 9.93
C ARG A 310 19.71 11.38 10.65
N GLN A 311 19.96 12.68 10.53
CA GLN A 311 21.03 13.38 11.23
C GLN A 311 20.81 13.35 12.74
N GLY A 312 19.57 13.55 13.20
CA GLY A 312 19.23 13.45 14.62
C GLY A 312 19.47 12.04 15.17
N LEU A 313 19.04 10.99 14.46
CA LEU A 313 19.32 9.60 14.84
C LEU A 313 20.82 9.28 14.87
N ARG A 314 21.60 9.88 13.97
CA ARG A 314 23.07 9.70 13.94
C ARG A 314 23.77 10.34 15.13
N LYS A 315 23.21 11.46 15.65
CA LYS A 315 23.71 12.15 16.84
C LYS A 315 23.27 11.46 18.14
N ALA A 316 22.10 10.81 18.10
CA ALA A 316 21.53 10.19 19.28
C ALA A 316 22.29 8.93 19.71
N GLU A 317 22.24 8.63 21.00
CA GLU A 317 22.53 7.30 21.50
C GLU A 317 21.36 6.38 21.12
N SER A 318 21.53 5.62 20.06
CA SER A 318 20.49 4.71 19.55
C SER A 318 20.50 3.38 20.31
N ILE A 319 19.31 2.84 20.57
CA ILE A 319 19.07 1.58 21.26
C ILE A 319 18.40 0.60 20.31
N LEU A 320 18.99 -0.59 20.17
CA LEU A 320 18.38 -1.71 19.45
C LEU A 320 17.32 -2.37 20.33
N LEU A 321 16.16 -2.63 19.77
CA LEU A 321 15.07 -3.33 20.42
C LEU A 321 14.87 -4.70 19.77
N GLU A 322 14.72 -5.71 20.62
CA GLU A 322 14.40 -7.08 20.20
C GLU A 322 12.98 -7.47 20.62
N PRO A 323 12.29 -8.29 19.81
CA PRO A 323 10.95 -8.77 20.17
C PRO A 323 11.02 -9.78 21.30
N MET A 324 10.01 -9.73 22.19
CA MET A 324 9.90 -10.57 23.37
C MET A 324 8.70 -11.50 23.29
N TYR A 325 8.85 -12.70 23.84
CA TYR A 325 7.73 -13.58 24.18
C TYR A 325 7.40 -13.49 25.67
N ALA A 326 6.13 -13.41 26.00
CA ALA A 326 5.62 -13.88 27.28
C ALA A 326 5.36 -15.39 27.15
N PHE A 327 5.80 -16.18 28.11
CA PHE A 327 5.64 -17.62 28.04
C PHE A 327 4.97 -18.18 29.29
N ARG A 328 4.33 -19.35 29.07
CA ARG A 328 3.80 -20.22 30.12
C ARG A 328 4.34 -21.63 29.84
N LEU A 329 5.08 -22.17 30.79
CA LEU A 329 5.70 -23.48 30.73
C LEU A 329 5.16 -24.36 31.85
N GLN A 330 4.40 -25.38 31.48
CA GLN A 330 3.90 -26.41 32.40
C GLN A 330 4.68 -27.71 32.18
N LEU A 331 5.23 -28.27 33.24
CA LEU A 331 6.10 -29.45 33.17
C LEU A 331 6.13 -30.23 34.46
N PRO A 332 6.53 -31.54 34.43
CA PRO A 332 6.68 -32.31 35.63
C PRO A 332 7.69 -31.69 36.62
N GLN A 333 7.39 -31.77 37.93
CA GLN A 333 8.21 -31.16 39.00
C GLN A 333 9.69 -31.51 38.92
N GLU A 334 10.00 -32.78 38.52
CA GLU A 334 11.37 -33.27 38.33
C GLU A 334 12.17 -32.46 37.26
N ALA A 335 11.51 -31.79 36.32
CA ALA A 335 12.10 -31.06 35.26
C ALA A 335 12.20 -29.55 35.52
N VAL A 336 11.56 -29.02 36.58
CA VAL A 336 11.48 -27.59 36.89
C VAL A 336 12.86 -26.97 37.08
N GLY A 337 13.76 -27.62 37.83
CA GLY A 337 15.11 -27.07 38.06
C GLY A 337 15.92 -26.90 36.78
N ARG A 338 15.82 -27.90 35.85
CA ARG A 338 16.45 -27.81 34.54
C ARG A 338 15.86 -26.67 33.72
N ALA A 339 14.54 -26.56 33.66
CA ALA A 339 13.86 -25.52 32.89
C ALA A 339 14.25 -24.13 33.37
N LEU A 340 14.33 -23.88 34.67
CA LEU A 340 14.77 -22.57 35.22
C LEU A 340 16.21 -22.25 34.81
N THR A 341 17.10 -23.25 34.83
CA THR A 341 18.50 -23.07 34.40
C THR A 341 18.60 -22.78 32.89
N ASP A 342 17.83 -23.51 32.07
CA ASP A 342 17.79 -23.30 30.63
C ASP A 342 17.21 -21.93 30.29
N LEU A 343 16.09 -21.50 30.90
CA LEU A 343 15.48 -20.20 30.71
C LEU A 343 16.43 -19.04 31.09
N GLN A 344 17.15 -19.20 32.22
CA GLN A 344 18.17 -18.22 32.61
C GLN A 344 19.30 -18.10 31.58
N ARG A 345 19.81 -19.26 31.09
CA ARG A 345 20.81 -19.31 30.02
C ARG A 345 20.32 -18.64 28.72
N LEU A 346 19.05 -18.77 28.40
CA LEU A 346 18.41 -18.18 27.23
C LEU A 346 18.06 -16.69 27.41
N GLY A 347 18.44 -16.08 28.57
CA GLY A 347 18.19 -14.66 28.85
C GLY A 347 16.73 -14.34 29.22
N ALA A 348 15.93 -15.35 29.56
CA ALA A 348 14.55 -15.16 29.96
C ALA A 348 14.43 -14.84 31.47
N GLN A 349 13.48 -13.98 31.79
CA GLN A 349 13.04 -13.75 33.17
C GLN A 349 11.90 -14.71 33.49
N ALA A 350 12.12 -15.60 34.46
CA ALA A 350 11.19 -16.67 34.78
C ALA A 350 10.80 -16.66 36.24
N ASN A 351 9.50 -16.82 36.51
CA ASN A 351 8.92 -16.94 37.84
C ASN A 351 8.27 -18.30 37.97
N LEU A 352 8.46 -18.94 39.13
CA LEU A 352 7.76 -20.18 39.47
C LEU A 352 6.46 -19.83 40.18
N ASP A 353 5.33 -19.95 39.49
CA ASP A 353 4.03 -19.61 40.06
C ASP A 353 3.43 -20.75 40.86
N GLU A 354 3.59 -21.99 40.36
CA GLU A 354 3.14 -23.23 41.01
C GLU A 354 4.24 -24.27 40.91
N ALA A 355 4.09 -25.38 41.58
CA ALA A 355 5.10 -26.45 41.64
C ALA A 355 5.50 -27.02 40.26
N ASP A 356 4.63 -26.89 39.28
CA ASP A 356 4.78 -27.42 37.91
C ASP A 356 4.57 -26.34 36.81
N LEU A 357 4.45 -25.08 37.20
CA LEU A 357 4.13 -23.96 36.29
C LEU A 357 5.16 -22.83 36.42
N ILE A 358 5.85 -22.56 35.34
CA ILE A 358 6.77 -21.40 35.19
C ILE A 358 6.16 -20.41 34.21
N THR A 359 6.11 -19.14 34.58
CA THR A 359 5.74 -18.03 33.68
C THR A 359 6.88 -17.03 33.58
N GLY A 360 6.89 -16.25 32.51
CA GLY A 360 7.92 -15.25 32.34
C GLY A 360 7.95 -14.61 30.98
N SER A 361 9.05 -13.92 30.69
CA SER A 361 9.29 -13.30 29.38
C SER A 361 10.76 -13.48 28.97
N GLY A 362 10.99 -13.53 27.67
CA GLY A 362 12.35 -13.65 27.13
C GLY A 362 12.42 -13.37 25.63
N PRO A 363 13.66 -13.22 25.08
CA PRO A 363 13.87 -12.90 23.69
C PRO A 363 13.32 -13.97 22.75
N VAL A 364 12.68 -13.52 21.66
CA VAL A 364 12.16 -14.43 20.62
C VAL A 364 13.29 -15.26 20.01
N ASP A 365 14.44 -14.66 19.78
CA ASP A 365 15.61 -15.29 19.15
C ASP A 365 16.03 -16.57 19.88
N THR A 366 16.07 -16.52 21.19
CA THR A 366 16.56 -17.65 22.02
C THR A 366 15.43 -18.62 22.40
N LEU A 367 14.17 -18.16 22.47
CA LEU A 367 13.05 -18.97 22.93
C LEU A 367 12.30 -19.69 21.82
N ARG A 368 12.45 -19.30 20.55
CA ARG A 368 11.66 -19.83 19.41
C ARG A 368 11.76 -21.36 19.26
N GLU A 369 12.92 -21.93 19.55
CA GLU A 369 13.14 -23.37 19.43
C GLU A 369 13.03 -24.13 20.77
N TYR A 370 12.88 -23.42 21.89
CA TYR A 370 12.87 -24.02 23.22
C TYR A 370 11.73 -25.02 23.45
N SER A 371 10.61 -24.88 22.74
CA SER A 371 9.51 -25.87 22.78
C SER A 371 9.96 -27.28 22.37
N LYS A 372 10.86 -27.39 21.40
CA LYS A 372 11.44 -28.66 20.94
C LYS A 372 12.32 -29.29 22.02
N GLU A 373 13.13 -28.47 22.71
CA GLU A 373 13.97 -28.90 23.82
C GLU A 373 13.09 -29.41 25.00
N VAL A 374 12.05 -28.62 25.35
CA VAL A 374 11.08 -29.01 26.41
C VAL A 374 10.43 -30.35 26.11
N ALA A 375 9.91 -30.53 24.90
CA ALA A 375 9.30 -31.78 24.48
C ALA A 375 10.28 -32.94 24.55
N SER A 376 11.54 -32.75 24.19
CA SER A 376 12.58 -33.76 24.24
C SER A 376 12.90 -34.22 25.65
N TYR A 377 13.26 -33.36 26.61
CA TYR A 377 13.67 -33.76 27.95
C TYR A 377 12.50 -34.15 28.86
N THR A 378 11.28 -33.64 28.58
CA THR A 378 10.07 -34.06 29.31
C THR A 378 9.37 -35.27 28.69
N LYS A 379 9.89 -35.79 27.57
CA LYS A 379 9.27 -36.89 26.79
C LYS A 379 7.82 -36.56 26.36
N GLY A 380 7.62 -35.31 25.91
CA GLY A 380 6.31 -34.82 25.46
C GLY A 380 5.32 -34.45 26.57
N ARG A 381 5.72 -34.52 27.86
CA ARG A 381 4.84 -34.14 28.98
C ARG A 381 4.85 -32.65 29.30
N GLY A 382 5.86 -31.89 28.81
CA GLY A 382 5.96 -30.44 28.98
C GLY A 382 5.19 -29.72 27.91
N ILE A 383 4.51 -28.64 28.29
CA ILE A 383 3.78 -27.73 27.38
C ILE A 383 4.39 -26.33 27.51
N PHE A 384 5.01 -25.84 26.42
CA PHE A 384 5.55 -24.52 26.33
C PHE A 384 4.66 -23.67 25.40
N SER A 385 3.99 -22.67 25.97
CA SER A 385 3.13 -21.75 25.24
C SER A 385 3.72 -20.36 25.26
N VAL A 386 3.74 -19.68 24.12
CA VAL A 386 4.30 -18.34 23.96
C VAL A 386 3.28 -17.38 23.36
N MET A 387 3.38 -16.11 23.75
CA MET A 387 2.65 -14.99 23.13
C MET A 387 3.60 -13.81 22.93
N PRO A 388 3.47 -13.03 21.84
CA PRO A 388 4.24 -11.79 21.67
C PRO A 388 4.01 -10.84 22.85
N ALA A 389 5.09 -10.27 23.39
CA ALA A 389 5.08 -9.37 24.55
C ALA A 389 5.69 -7.99 24.24
N GLY A 390 5.72 -7.60 22.96
CA GLY A 390 6.28 -6.33 22.53
C GLY A 390 7.79 -6.37 22.35
N TYR A 391 8.44 -5.23 22.52
CA TYR A 391 9.85 -5.02 22.28
C TYR A 391 10.57 -4.50 23.53
N MET A 392 11.78 -5.00 23.79
CA MET A 392 12.65 -4.55 24.87
C MET A 392 14.06 -4.27 24.35
N SER A 393 14.85 -3.54 25.12
CA SER A 393 16.24 -3.26 24.76
C SER A 393 17.04 -4.54 24.62
N CYS A 394 17.76 -4.67 23.50
CA CYS A 394 18.53 -5.87 23.18
C CYS A 394 19.82 -5.96 24.05
N GLY A 395 19.96 -7.04 24.81
CA GLY A 395 21.14 -7.26 25.64
C GLY A 395 22.42 -7.56 24.85
N ARG A 396 22.31 -7.96 23.58
CA ARG A 396 23.41 -8.29 22.66
C ARG A 396 23.54 -7.31 21.51
N GLN A 397 23.20 -6.04 21.74
CA GLN A 397 23.15 -5.00 20.71
C GLN A 397 24.40 -4.97 19.85
N ASP A 398 25.58 -4.89 20.47
CA ASP A 398 26.84 -4.71 19.75
C ASP A 398 27.19 -5.90 18.84
N GLU A 399 26.92 -7.12 19.29
CA GLU A 399 27.09 -8.35 18.50
C GLU A 399 26.19 -8.36 17.28
N ILE A 400 24.93 -7.99 17.46
CA ILE A 400 23.91 -7.99 16.38
C ILE A 400 24.23 -6.89 15.37
N VAL A 401 24.56 -5.69 15.83
CA VAL A 401 24.95 -4.56 14.97
C VAL A 401 26.16 -4.92 14.11
N GLN A 402 27.17 -5.56 14.71
CA GLN A 402 28.35 -6.04 13.96
C GLN A 402 27.99 -7.13 12.94
N THR A 403 27.10 -8.05 13.31
CA THR A 403 26.69 -9.15 12.43
C THR A 403 25.88 -8.63 11.22
N ILE A 404 24.97 -7.70 11.44
CA ILE A 404 24.18 -7.09 10.37
C ILE A 404 25.03 -6.17 9.49
N GLY A 405 25.99 -5.43 10.08
CA GLY A 405 26.97 -4.62 9.37
C GLY A 405 26.37 -3.48 8.55
N TYR A 406 25.21 -2.94 8.96
CA TYR A 406 24.55 -1.81 8.28
C TYR A 406 25.42 -0.54 8.37
N ARG A 407 25.54 0.16 7.25
CA ARG A 407 26.32 1.41 7.14
C ARG A 407 25.41 2.57 6.78
N PRO A 408 24.99 3.41 7.74
CA PRO A 408 24.03 4.49 7.50
C PRO A 408 24.53 5.55 6.51
N GLU A 409 25.85 5.76 6.40
CA GLU A 409 26.46 6.69 5.45
C GLU A 409 26.48 6.16 4.00
N ALA A 410 26.39 4.86 3.82
CA ALA A 410 26.33 4.22 2.50
C ALA A 410 24.89 4.07 1.97
N ASP A 411 23.89 4.33 2.81
CA ASP A 411 22.48 4.26 2.43
C ASP A 411 22.06 5.55 1.69
N LEU A 412 22.13 5.50 0.36
CA LEU A 412 21.80 6.65 -0.51
C LEU A 412 20.32 7.02 -0.50
N GLU A 413 19.43 6.08 -0.19
CA GLU A 413 18.00 6.34 -0.08
C GLU A 413 17.64 7.08 1.22
N ASN A 414 18.49 6.92 2.27
CA ASN A 414 18.31 7.52 3.59
C ASN A 414 19.56 8.30 4.01
N PRO A 415 19.93 9.37 3.29
CA PRO A 415 21.17 10.11 3.55
C PRO A 415 21.17 10.75 4.93
N THR A 416 22.31 10.70 5.61
CA THR A 416 22.51 11.26 6.95
C THR A 416 22.96 12.72 6.93
N GLY A 417 23.62 13.17 5.88
CA GLY A 417 24.08 14.55 5.71
C GLY A 417 23.08 15.42 4.97
N SER A 418 23.42 16.68 4.80
CA SER A 418 22.60 17.73 4.18
C SER A 418 23.24 18.33 2.92
N VAL A 419 22.46 19.08 2.15
CA VAL A 419 22.93 19.74 0.93
C VAL A 419 22.82 21.25 1.12
N PHE A 420 23.95 21.92 1.05
CA PHE A 420 24.08 23.40 1.12
C PHE A 420 24.49 23.98 -0.21
N CYS A 421 24.28 25.29 -0.38
CA CYS A 421 24.72 26.01 -1.56
C CYS A 421 25.97 26.86 -1.24
N GLU A 422 27.11 26.50 -1.82
CA GLU A 422 28.33 27.30 -1.75
C GLU A 422 28.80 27.71 -3.14
N HIS A 423 29.13 28.99 -3.30
CA HIS A 423 29.61 29.54 -4.57
C HIS A 423 28.74 29.24 -5.80
N GLY A 424 27.40 29.01 -5.58
CA GLY A 424 26.45 28.69 -6.64
C GLY A 424 26.43 27.20 -7.03
N GLY A 425 27.07 26.33 -6.26
CA GLY A 425 27.06 24.88 -6.42
C GLY A 425 26.47 24.16 -5.20
N ALA A 426 25.88 22.99 -5.43
CA ALA A 426 25.40 22.14 -4.34
C ALA A 426 26.58 21.41 -3.70
N VAL A 427 26.73 21.51 -2.38
CA VAL A 427 27.77 20.85 -1.59
C VAL A 427 27.12 19.92 -0.58
N TYR A 428 27.52 18.67 -0.57
CA TYR A 428 27.08 17.71 0.44
C TYR A 428 27.91 17.88 1.71
N VAL A 429 27.23 18.08 2.84
CA VAL A 429 27.83 18.27 4.18
C VAL A 429 27.48 17.05 5.02
N ASN A 430 28.48 16.44 5.66
CA ASN A 430 28.30 15.26 6.50
C ASN A 430 27.48 15.59 7.75
N TRP A 431 26.83 14.57 8.32
CA TRP A 431 25.93 14.68 9.46
C TRP A 431 26.53 15.39 10.69
N ASP A 432 27.82 15.24 10.95
CA ASP A 432 28.56 15.81 12.06
C ASP A 432 28.91 17.31 11.87
N GLU A 433 28.90 17.80 10.65
CA GLU A 433 29.20 19.20 10.29
C GLU A 433 27.94 20.04 10.06
N VAL A 434 26.76 19.41 9.86
CA VAL A 434 25.49 20.08 9.52
C VAL A 434 25.08 21.11 10.57
N ASP A 435 25.26 20.83 11.85
CA ASP A 435 24.88 21.75 12.95
C ASP A 435 25.62 23.10 12.87
N ALA A 436 26.89 23.08 12.46
CA ALA A 436 27.71 24.30 12.35
C ALA A 436 27.29 25.19 11.17
N MET A 437 26.68 24.60 10.15
CA MET A 437 26.21 25.29 8.94
C MET A 437 24.73 25.63 8.95
N ALA A 438 23.98 25.23 9.98
CA ALA A 438 22.54 25.46 10.08
C ALA A 438 22.20 26.97 10.09
N HIS A 439 21.22 27.36 9.30
CA HIS A 439 20.76 28.75 9.17
C HIS A 439 19.77 29.16 10.27
N LEU A 440 19.17 28.19 10.97
CA LEU A 440 18.16 28.41 12.01
C LEU A 440 18.68 28.03 13.38
N GLN A 441 18.07 28.60 14.40
CA GLN A 441 18.17 28.15 15.76
C GLN A 441 16.87 27.48 16.16
N PRO A 442 16.91 26.34 16.88
CA PRO A 442 15.70 25.66 17.33
C PRO A 442 14.94 26.49 18.38
N GLU A 443 13.65 26.24 18.52
CA GLU A 443 12.85 26.89 19.55
C GLU A 443 13.44 26.71 20.95
N PRO A 444 13.38 27.73 21.83
CA PRO A 444 13.92 27.66 23.18
C PRO A 444 13.37 26.48 24.00
N ALA A 445 12.10 26.10 23.78
CA ALA A 445 11.49 24.93 24.40
C ALA A 445 12.23 23.63 24.03
N ALA A 446 12.55 23.42 22.74
CA ALA A 446 13.31 22.26 22.29
C ALA A 446 14.71 22.20 22.92
N ILE A 447 15.40 23.35 23.03
CA ILE A 447 16.73 23.42 23.65
C ILE A 447 16.67 23.06 25.15
N LYS A 448 15.63 23.51 25.87
CA LYS A 448 15.42 23.17 27.28
C LYS A 448 15.24 21.66 27.48
N ILE A 449 14.41 21.03 26.66
CA ILE A 449 14.17 19.58 26.70
C ILE A 449 15.49 18.81 26.52
N VAL A 450 16.32 19.16 25.55
CA VAL A 450 17.60 18.48 25.30
C VAL A 450 18.61 18.72 26.45
N LYS A 451 18.58 19.89 27.09
CA LYS A 451 19.50 20.23 28.22
C LYS A 451 19.04 19.66 29.56
N GLY A 452 17.82 19.12 29.66
CA GLY A 452 17.29 18.56 30.91
C GLY A 452 17.13 19.61 32.01
N THR A 453 16.95 20.88 31.71
CA THR A 453 16.69 21.93 32.69
C THR A 453 15.20 21.98 32.99
N ASP A 454 14.75 21.14 33.94
CA ASP A 454 13.42 21.17 34.51
C ASP A 454 13.31 22.37 35.47
N GLU A 455 12.85 23.51 34.97
CA GLU A 455 12.06 24.42 35.77
C GLU A 455 10.59 23.99 35.59
N GLU A 456 9.99 23.48 36.66
CA GLU A 456 8.54 23.25 36.78
C GLU A 456 7.80 24.53 36.37
N THR A 457 7.35 24.60 35.15
CA THR A 457 6.38 25.59 34.68
C THR A 457 5.03 24.94 34.81
N GLU A 458 4.22 25.42 35.73
CA GLU A 458 2.79 25.12 35.86
C GLU A 458 2.17 25.05 34.45
N THR A 459 1.57 23.92 34.20
CA THR A 459 0.86 23.59 32.96
C THR A 459 -0.31 24.54 32.78
N SER A 460 -0.13 25.59 31.98
CA SER A 460 -1.24 26.10 31.20
C SER A 460 -1.53 25.08 30.11
N ASP A 461 -2.74 24.54 30.09
CA ASP A 461 -3.24 23.61 29.07
C ASP A 461 -2.78 24.05 27.66
N PRO A 462 -2.02 23.23 26.95
CA PRO A 462 -1.77 23.50 25.56
C PRO A 462 -3.11 23.30 24.84
N ALA A 463 -3.55 24.34 24.14
CA ALA A 463 -4.65 24.26 23.20
C ALA A 463 -4.52 22.95 22.40
N GLU A 464 -5.62 22.22 22.30
CA GLU A 464 -5.74 20.96 21.56
C GLU A 464 -5.15 21.08 20.17
N THR A 465 -3.85 20.88 20.06
CA THR A 465 -3.19 20.66 18.78
C THR A 465 -3.39 19.18 18.49
N SER A 466 -4.18 18.89 17.47
CA SER A 466 -4.54 17.56 17.02
C SER A 466 -3.29 16.66 16.96
N VAL A 467 -3.17 15.77 17.94
CA VAL A 467 -2.14 14.73 18.00
C VAL A 467 -2.47 13.72 16.91
N MET A 468 -1.79 13.81 15.78
CA MET A 468 -1.82 12.73 14.80
C MET A 468 -0.96 11.58 15.33
N GLN A 469 -1.60 10.56 15.88
CA GLN A 469 -0.94 9.27 16.06
C GLN A 469 -0.76 8.66 14.67
N GLY A 470 0.46 8.76 14.12
CA GLY A 470 0.82 8.23 12.82
C GLY A 470 1.46 6.86 12.94
N SER A 471 0.66 5.83 12.84
CA SER A 471 1.19 4.54 12.37
C SER A 471 1.46 4.63 10.87
N PRO A 472 2.57 4.11 10.35
CA PRO A 472 2.83 4.09 8.92
C PRO A 472 1.76 3.23 8.24
N ARG A 473 0.83 3.91 7.55
CA ARG A 473 -0.23 3.24 6.80
C ARG A 473 0.39 2.60 5.57
N HIS A 474 0.65 1.30 5.61
CA HIS A 474 0.73 0.44 4.44
C HIS A 474 -0.69 0.04 4.04
N GLY A 475 -1.42 0.98 3.46
CA GLY A 475 -2.66 0.74 2.76
C GLY A 475 -2.63 1.52 1.45
N PRO A 476 -3.40 1.16 0.43
CA PRO A 476 -3.54 1.98 -0.75
C PRO A 476 -3.95 3.39 -0.29
N ARG A 477 -3.21 4.41 -0.74
CA ARG A 477 -3.43 5.82 -0.41
C ARG A 477 -4.90 6.14 -0.62
N THR A 478 -5.62 6.49 0.43
CA THR A 478 -7.00 6.96 0.33
C THR A 478 -6.99 8.29 -0.44
N ALA A 479 -7.95 8.46 -1.37
CA ALA A 479 -8.12 9.66 -2.18
C ALA A 479 -8.17 10.96 -1.34
N ALA A 480 -8.65 10.89 -0.09
CA ALA A 480 -8.69 12.02 0.85
C ALA A 480 -7.30 12.60 1.17
N GLY A 481 -6.24 11.79 1.27
CA GLY A 481 -4.88 12.29 1.49
C GLY A 481 -4.29 13.00 0.27
N ASN A 482 -4.68 12.58 -0.93
CA ASN A 482 -4.25 13.23 -2.18
C ASN A 482 -5.01 14.54 -2.41
N ASP A 483 -6.31 14.59 -2.11
CA ASP A 483 -7.13 15.80 -2.24
C ASP A 483 -6.68 16.89 -1.26
N GLU A 484 -6.28 16.50 -0.05
CA GLU A 484 -5.76 17.44 0.94
C GLU A 484 -4.36 17.96 0.55
N LEU A 485 -3.49 17.10 0.00
CA LEU A 485 -2.20 17.50 -0.58
C LEU A 485 -2.39 18.41 -1.81
N GLU A 486 -3.35 18.10 -2.67
CA GLU A 486 -3.67 18.93 -3.83
C GLU A 486 -4.31 20.26 -3.43
N ALA A 487 -5.16 20.27 -2.39
CA ALA A 487 -5.71 21.48 -1.80
C ALA A 487 -4.62 22.36 -1.14
N ILE A 488 -3.65 21.76 -0.46
CA ILE A 488 -2.48 22.42 0.11
C ILE A 488 -1.61 22.97 -1.02
N PHE A 489 -1.35 22.18 -2.06
CA PHE A 489 -0.59 22.59 -3.24
C PHE A 489 -1.23 23.75 -3.96
N LEU A 490 -2.56 23.73 -4.20
CA LEU A 490 -3.32 24.80 -4.83
C LEU A 490 -3.40 26.06 -3.97
N ARG A 491 -3.45 25.94 -2.63
CA ARG A 491 -3.40 27.09 -1.71
C ARG A 491 -2.02 27.74 -1.65
N THR A 492 -0.96 26.93 -1.73
CA THR A 492 0.43 27.39 -1.55
C THR A 492 1.01 27.99 -2.80
N TYR A 493 0.73 27.41 -3.97
CA TYR A 493 1.32 27.82 -5.25
C TYR A 493 0.36 28.60 -6.15
N GLY A 494 -0.94 28.69 -5.79
CA GLY A 494 -1.95 29.26 -6.67
C GLY A 494 -2.09 28.46 -7.98
N LYS A 495 -3.04 28.83 -8.81
CA LYS A 495 -3.16 28.27 -10.16
C LYS A 495 -1.96 28.73 -10.99
N SER A 496 -1.21 27.76 -11.50
CA SER A 496 0.00 28.03 -12.28
C SER A 496 -0.30 28.99 -13.44
N LYS A 497 0.64 29.86 -13.79
CA LYS A 497 0.54 30.77 -14.98
C LYS A 497 0.25 29.97 -16.27
N ARG A 498 0.56 28.69 -16.28
CA ARG A 498 0.29 27.76 -17.38
C ARG A 498 -1.22 27.45 -17.49
N ASP A 499 -1.93 27.32 -16.36
CA ASP A 499 -3.37 27.09 -16.33
C ASP A 499 -4.16 28.34 -16.73
N GLU A 500 -3.64 29.53 -16.41
CA GLU A 500 -4.18 30.82 -16.94
C GLU A 500 -3.98 30.94 -18.43
N ALA A 501 -2.83 30.53 -18.96
CA ALA A 501 -2.55 30.54 -20.39
C ALA A 501 -3.45 29.58 -21.17
N ILE A 502 -3.67 28.37 -20.61
CA ILE A 502 -4.60 27.36 -21.17
C ILE A 502 -6.05 27.90 -21.14
N ARG A 503 -6.46 28.53 -20.03
CA ARG A 503 -7.79 29.15 -19.93
C ARG A 503 -7.99 30.29 -20.92
N ARG A 504 -6.98 31.15 -21.14
CA ARG A 504 -7.00 32.21 -22.17
C ARG A 504 -7.05 31.63 -23.58
N ALA A 505 -6.33 30.55 -23.85
CA ALA A 505 -6.37 29.85 -25.13
C ALA A 505 -7.76 29.27 -25.41
N ASN A 506 -8.38 28.65 -24.41
CA ASN A 506 -9.72 28.06 -24.52
C ASN A 506 -10.85 29.11 -24.65
N LEU A 507 -10.70 30.29 -24.04
CA LEU A 507 -11.63 31.41 -24.21
C LEU A 507 -11.55 32.06 -25.60
N SER A 508 -10.39 32.02 -26.26
CA SER A 508 -10.23 32.54 -27.64
C SER A 508 -10.78 31.59 -28.71
N HIS A 509 -10.98 30.29 -28.40
CA HIS A 509 -11.55 29.31 -29.32
C HIS A 509 -13.11 29.23 -29.27
N GLY A 510 -13.73 29.75 -28.21
CA GLY A 510 -15.21 29.79 -28.08
C GLY A 510 -15.94 30.77 -29.00
N MET A 511 -15.21 31.57 -29.78
CA MET A 511 -15.80 32.62 -30.67
C MET A 511 -15.75 32.29 -32.17
N ARG A 512 -15.26 31.09 -32.57
CA ARG A 512 -15.15 30.71 -34.00
C ARG A 512 -16.02 29.53 -34.47
N ASP A 513 -16.80 28.91 -33.62
CA ASP A 513 -17.67 27.75 -33.99
C ASP A 513 -19.12 28.14 -34.32
N ARG A 514 -19.33 29.20 -35.12
CA ARG A 514 -20.61 29.52 -35.76
C ARG A 514 -20.50 29.58 -37.25
N ALA A 515 -19.95 28.59 -37.91
CA ALA A 515 -20.19 28.36 -39.37
C ALA A 515 -19.49 27.05 -39.78
N ALA A 516 -20.13 25.91 -39.60
CA ALA A 516 -19.93 24.72 -40.46
C ALA A 516 -20.90 23.59 -40.07
N LYS A 517 -22.00 23.51 -40.74
CA LYS A 517 -22.76 22.31 -41.10
C LYS A 517 -23.20 22.53 -42.56
N PRO A 518 -23.31 21.53 -43.45
CA PRO A 518 -23.33 20.09 -43.32
C PRO A 518 -22.41 19.36 -44.33
N ALA A 519 -21.73 18.30 -43.92
CA ALA A 519 -21.08 17.35 -44.85
C ALA A 519 -21.04 15.92 -44.26
N ALA A 520 -22.14 15.48 -43.66
CA ALA A 520 -22.24 14.14 -43.04
C ALA A 520 -23.07 13.13 -43.86
N GLU A 521 -23.48 13.44 -45.11
CA GLU A 521 -24.30 12.53 -45.94
C GLU A 521 -23.61 11.86 -47.13
N ALA A 522 -22.29 12.05 -47.31
CA ALA A 522 -21.57 11.51 -48.49
C ALA A 522 -20.66 10.32 -48.22
N ALA A 523 -20.52 9.83 -46.98
CA ALA A 523 -19.57 8.75 -46.64
C ALA A 523 -20.22 7.36 -46.45
N ALA A 524 -21.55 7.22 -46.61
CA ALA A 524 -22.27 5.96 -46.39
C ALA A 524 -22.46 5.08 -47.64
N ARG A 525 -21.67 5.23 -48.67
CA ARG A 525 -21.71 4.35 -49.86
C ARG A 525 -20.31 4.03 -50.36
N ARG A 526 -19.78 2.89 -49.94
CA ARG A 526 -18.69 2.02 -50.46
C ARG A 526 -17.97 1.41 -49.24
N THR A 527 -18.04 0.11 -48.98
CA THR A 527 -17.59 -1.02 -49.75
C THR A 527 -18.06 -2.33 -49.14
N THR A 528 -18.90 -3.04 -49.82
CA THR A 528 -18.99 -4.48 -49.74
C THR A 528 -17.99 -5.02 -50.76
N HIS A 529 -16.95 -5.69 -50.31
CA HIS A 529 -16.21 -6.66 -51.12
C HIS A 529 -15.78 -7.84 -50.25
N THR A 530 -16.53 -8.91 -50.39
CA THR A 530 -16.13 -10.28 -50.15
C THR A 530 -14.92 -10.59 -51.03
N SER A 531 -13.83 -11.11 -50.43
CA SER A 531 -12.89 -11.95 -51.19
C SER A 531 -12.31 -13.03 -50.25
N THR A 532 -12.76 -14.23 -50.52
CA THR A 532 -12.11 -15.50 -50.22
C THR A 532 -10.76 -15.57 -50.95
N GLY A 533 -9.70 -15.99 -50.22
CA GLY A 533 -8.55 -16.57 -50.89
C GLY A 533 -7.16 -16.26 -50.32
N THR A 534 -6.54 -17.30 -49.87
CA THR A 534 -5.08 -17.58 -49.80
C THR A 534 -4.26 -16.95 -48.66
N ARG A 535 -3.77 -17.85 -47.79
CA ARG A 535 -2.68 -17.65 -46.83
C ARG A 535 -1.44 -17.05 -47.53
N GLY A 536 -1.26 -15.76 -47.31
CA GLY A 536 0.01 -15.07 -47.55
C GLY A 536 0.40 -14.44 -46.21
N THR A 537 1.66 -14.53 -45.83
CA THR A 537 2.27 -13.87 -44.69
C THR A 537 1.81 -12.42 -44.63
N VAL A 538 0.94 -12.10 -43.65
CA VAL A 538 0.43 -10.76 -43.45
C VAL A 538 1.56 -9.94 -42.83
N GLU A 539 2.08 -8.96 -43.59
CA GLU A 539 2.95 -7.91 -43.09
C GLU A 539 2.20 -7.22 -41.92
N GLN A 540 2.68 -7.46 -40.71
CA GLN A 540 2.14 -6.84 -39.48
C GLN A 540 2.34 -5.33 -39.60
N LYS A 541 1.25 -4.55 -39.39
CA LYS A 541 1.25 -3.09 -39.41
C LYS A 541 1.28 -2.60 -37.98
N PRO A 542 2.43 -2.17 -37.42
CA PRO A 542 2.50 -1.73 -36.04
C PRO A 542 1.73 -0.42 -35.85
N LEU A 543 1.00 -0.36 -34.71
CA LEU A 543 0.24 0.79 -34.25
C LEU A 543 1.02 1.47 -33.11
N TYR A 544 1.41 2.73 -33.28
CA TYR A 544 2.06 3.53 -32.24
C TYR A 544 1.04 4.43 -31.56
N VAL A 545 0.92 4.30 -30.24
CA VAL A 545 -0.09 5.00 -29.44
C VAL A 545 0.60 5.92 -28.43
N ASP A 546 0.30 7.20 -28.49
CA ASP A 546 0.66 8.17 -27.47
C ASP A 546 -0.28 7.99 -26.26
N GLY A 547 0.24 7.35 -25.20
CA GLY A 547 -0.57 6.90 -24.09
C GLY A 547 -1.24 8.04 -23.32
N TYR A 548 -0.52 9.13 -23.01
CA TYR A 548 -1.14 10.24 -22.29
C TYR A 548 -2.10 11.04 -23.13
N ASN A 549 -1.83 11.19 -24.41
CA ASN A 549 -2.75 11.85 -25.32
C ASN A 549 -4.10 11.12 -25.42
N VAL A 550 -4.05 9.77 -25.48
CA VAL A 550 -5.25 8.91 -25.50
C VAL A 550 -5.96 8.94 -24.14
N ILE A 551 -5.25 8.80 -23.02
CA ILE A 551 -5.85 8.85 -21.67
C ILE A 551 -6.63 10.15 -21.46
N PHE A 552 -6.08 11.30 -21.85
CA PHE A 552 -6.76 12.57 -21.67
C PHE A 552 -7.84 12.86 -22.71
N ALA A 553 -7.84 12.17 -23.86
CA ALA A 553 -8.84 12.33 -24.90
C ALA A 553 -10.08 11.44 -24.66
N TRP A 554 -9.95 10.32 -23.96
CA TRP A 554 -11.05 9.40 -23.65
C TRP A 554 -11.70 9.77 -22.32
N GLU A 555 -12.98 10.11 -22.32
CA GLU A 555 -13.69 10.66 -21.15
C GLU A 555 -13.60 9.75 -19.92
N GLN A 556 -13.73 8.42 -20.12
CA GLN A 556 -13.64 7.42 -19.06
C GLN A 556 -12.23 7.33 -18.45
N LEU A 557 -11.20 7.32 -19.29
CA LEU A 557 -9.81 7.29 -18.84
C LEU A 557 -9.38 8.61 -18.24
N ALA A 558 -9.86 9.73 -18.77
CA ALA A 558 -9.60 11.05 -18.21
C ALA A 558 -10.23 11.24 -16.83
N ALA A 559 -11.40 10.66 -16.59
CA ALA A 559 -12.01 10.63 -15.28
C ALA A 559 -11.21 9.76 -14.30
N LEU A 560 -10.76 8.59 -14.75
CA LEU A 560 -9.93 7.68 -13.97
C LEU A 560 -8.55 8.29 -13.66
N ALA A 561 -7.94 8.99 -14.62
CA ALA A 561 -6.65 9.65 -14.47
C ALA A 561 -6.67 10.79 -13.43
N LYS A 562 -7.83 11.41 -13.18
CA LYS A 562 -8.01 12.39 -12.11
C LYS A 562 -7.95 11.75 -10.72
N VAL A 563 -8.34 10.49 -10.61
CA VAL A 563 -8.34 9.73 -9.36
C VAL A 563 -6.99 9.03 -9.16
N ASN A 564 -6.53 8.30 -10.19
CA ASN A 564 -5.26 7.59 -10.18
C ASN A 564 -4.74 7.40 -11.61
N MET A 565 -3.58 7.98 -11.90
CA MET A 565 -2.96 7.90 -13.21
C MET A 565 -2.51 6.48 -13.56
N ASP A 566 -2.07 5.68 -12.58
CA ASP A 566 -1.64 4.30 -12.82
C ASP A 566 -2.82 3.41 -13.19
N SER A 567 -3.98 3.61 -12.55
CA SER A 567 -5.22 2.91 -12.92
C SER A 567 -5.70 3.29 -14.33
N ALA A 568 -5.49 4.54 -14.74
CA ALA A 568 -5.82 4.96 -16.12
C ALA A 568 -4.86 4.35 -17.15
N ARG A 569 -3.57 4.18 -16.81
CA ARG A 569 -2.59 3.48 -17.65
C ARG A 569 -2.95 2.00 -17.80
N GLU A 570 -3.25 1.31 -16.70
CA GLU A 570 -3.65 -0.11 -16.74
C GLU A 570 -4.95 -0.30 -17.54
N ALA A 571 -5.97 0.55 -17.34
CA ALA A 571 -7.20 0.47 -18.11
C ALA A 571 -7.00 0.70 -19.61
N LEU A 572 -6.05 1.58 -20.00
CA LEU A 572 -5.67 1.74 -21.40
C LEU A 572 -4.94 0.51 -21.92
N ILE A 573 -4.04 -0.08 -21.13
CA ILE A 573 -3.30 -1.30 -21.49
C ILE A 573 -4.29 -2.45 -21.73
N ASP A 574 -5.25 -2.66 -20.84
CA ASP A 574 -6.28 -3.71 -20.97
C ASP A 574 -7.13 -3.54 -22.23
N ALA A 575 -7.54 -2.29 -22.54
CA ALA A 575 -8.28 -1.98 -23.77
C ALA A 575 -7.46 -2.28 -25.02
N LEU A 576 -6.15 -1.99 -25.00
CA LEU A 576 -5.24 -2.25 -26.11
C LEU A 576 -4.92 -3.74 -26.27
N GLU A 577 -4.85 -4.52 -25.20
CA GLU A 577 -4.70 -5.97 -25.24
C GLU A 577 -5.90 -6.62 -25.97
N ASN A 578 -7.12 -6.23 -25.61
CA ASN A 578 -8.34 -6.71 -26.28
C ASN A 578 -8.36 -6.34 -27.77
N TYR A 579 -8.03 -5.08 -28.07
CA TYR A 579 -7.99 -4.55 -29.43
C TYR A 579 -6.93 -5.26 -30.28
N MET A 580 -5.73 -5.41 -29.75
CA MET A 580 -4.59 -6.10 -30.38
C MET A 580 -4.93 -7.57 -30.66
N GLY A 581 -5.48 -8.28 -29.68
CA GLY A 581 -5.86 -9.69 -29.83
C GLY A 581 -6.94 -9.91 -30.89
N TYR A 582 -7.93 -9.02 -31.01
CA TYR A 582 -9.00 -9.12 -32.00
C TYR A 582 -8.54 -8.73 -33.42
N ARG A 583 -7.75 -7.66 -33.54
CA ARG A 583 -7.24 -7.16 -34.82
C ARG A 583 -5.99 -7.91 -35.33
N ASN A 584 -5.32 -8.66 -34.45
CA ASN A 584 -4.05 -9.35 -34.71
C ASN A 584 -2.96 -8.43 -35.29
N ILE A 585 -2.67 -7.33 -34.55
CA ILE A 585 -1.67 -6.33 -34.92
C ILE A 585 -0.72 -6.08 -33.75
N ASP A 586 0.51 -5.62 -34.06
CA ASP A 586 1.45 -5.17 -33.03
C ASP A 586 1.09 -3.76 -32.57
N VAL A 587 1.12 -3.51 -31.27
CA VAL A 587 0.84 -2.21 -30.65
C VAL A 587 2.02 -1.76 -29.82
N VAL A 588 2.48 -0.53 -30.04
CA VAL A 588 3.52 0.12 -29.23
C VAL A 588 2.90 1.30 -28.51
N LEU A 589 2.68 1.14 -27.21
CA LEU A 589 2.14 2.17 -26.32
C LEU A 589 3.28 2.94 -25.68
N VAL A 590 3.33 4.26 -25.88
CA VAL A 590 4.42 5.12 -25.43
C VAL A 590 3.94 6.08 -24.36
N PHE A 591 4.62 6.11 -23.22
CA PHE A 591 4.38 7.05 -22.11
C PHE A 591 5.62 7.91 -21.86
N ASP A 592 5.41 9.18 -21.49
CA ASP A 592 6.49 10.06 -21.04
C ASP A 592 7.09 9.58 -19.72
N GLY A 593 8.38 9.32 -19.71
CA GLY A 593 9.09 8.77 -18.54
C GLY A 593 9.36 9.78 -17.42
N TYR A 594 9.26 11.10 -17.67
CA TYR A 594 9.47 12.12 -16.64
C TYR A 594 8.39 12.14 -15.55
N LYS A 595 7.27 11.46 -15.75
CA LYS A 595 6.18 11.32 -14.77
C LYS A 595 6.35 10.09 -13.86
N LEU A 596 7.42 9.31 -14.03
CA LEU A 596 7.80 8.18 -13.18
C LEU A 596 9.06 8.57 -12.40
N ALA A 597 8.92 8.80 -11.09
CA ALA A 597 10.07 9.09 -10.24
C ALA A 597 11.07 7.92 -10.27
N GLY A 598 12.34 8.21 -10.58
CA GLY A 598 13.43 7.23 -10.53
C GLY A 598 13.59 6.34 -11.76
N ASN A 599 13.16 6.77 -12.95
CA ASN A 599 13.37 5.99 -14.20
C ASN A 599 14.75 6.31 -14.85
N PRO A 600 15.77 5.42 -14.70
CA PRO A 600 17.12 5.67 -15.24
C PRO A 600 17.24 5.36 -16.74
N GLY A 601 16.17 4.94 -17.42
CA GLY A 601 16.22 4.57 -18.83
C GLY A 601 14.91 4.05 -19.40
N THR A 602 14.86 3.84 -20.72
CA THR A 602 13.70 3.30 -21.42
C THR A 602 13.31 1.94 -20.83
N LYS A 603 12.21 1.90 -20.09
CA LYS A 603 11.66 0.66 -19.54
C LYS A 603 10.64 0.11 -20.54
N THR A 604 10.93 -1.04 -21.11
CA THR A 604 10.05 -1.71 -22.08
C THR A 604 9.51 -3.00 -21.48
N SER A 605 8.21 -3.17 -21.49
CA SER A 605 7.55 -4.43 -21.15
C SER A 605 6.80 -4.97 -22.37
N TYR A 606 6.80 -6.29 -22.55
CA TYR A 606 6.12 -6.98 -23.64
C TYR A 606 4.99 -7.81 -23.08
N ARG A 607 3.79 -7.75 -23.71
CA ARG A 607 2.65 -8.58 -23.38
C ARG A 607 2.13 -9.28 -24.63
N LYS A 608 1.90 -10.58 -24.54
CA LYS A 608 1.29 -11.41 -25.59
C LYS A 608 0.13 -12.18 -24.99
N ILE A 609 -0.97 -12.28 -25.75
CA ILE A 609 -2.14 -13.06 -25.33
C ILE A 609 -1.94 -14.54 -25.71
N ASN A 610 -1.43 -14.83 -26.92
CA ASN A 610 -1.13 -16.17 -27.44
C ASN A 610 0.10 -16.11 -28.34
N GLU A 611 0.71 -17.28 -28.67
CA GLU A 611 1.88 -17.37 -29.57
C GLU A 611 1.61 -16.81 -30.97
N ASP A 612 0.36 -16.88 -31.46
CA ASP A 612 -0.08 -16.41 -32.80
C ASP A 612 -0.71 -15.00 -32.77
N SER A 613 -0.80 -14.32 -31.61
CA SER A 613 -1.36 -12.96 -31.49
C SER A 613 -0.28 -11.89 -31.72
N GLY A 614 -0.70 -10.68 -32.07
CA GLY A 614 0.16 -9.50 -32.05
C GLY A 614 0.83 -9.28 -30.68
N GLU A 615 1.82 -8.40 -30.61
CA GLU A 615 2.56 -8.08 -29.40
C GLU A 615 2.26 -6.65 -28.95
N LEU A 616 1.90 -6.47 -27.66
CA LEU A 616 1.79 -5.16 -27.03
C LEU A 616 3.13 -4.82 -26.36
N GLN A 617 3.76 -3.77 -26.84
CA GLN A 617 4.97 -3.21 -26.25
C GLN A 617 4.64 -1.91 -25.54
N VAL A 618 4.86 -1.85 -24.21
CA VAL A 618 4.70 -0.62 -23.42
C VAL A 618 6.07 0.00 -23.18
N VAL A 619 6.25 1.22 -23.64
CA VAL A 619 7.53 1.96 -23.60
C VAL A 619 7.38 3.19 -22.72
N TYR A 620 8.25 3.33 -21.72
CA TYR A 620 8.41 4.57 -20.96
C TYR A 620 9.69 5.26 -21.42
N THR A 621 9.59 6.49 -21.92
CA THR A 621 10.73 7.23 -22.47
C THR A 621 11.71 7.68 -21.37
N HIS A 622 12.93 8.01 -21.75
CA HIS A 622 13.92 8.64 -20.86
C HIS A 622 13.44 9.99 -20.32
N GLU A 623 13.94 10.39 -19.16
CA GLU A 623 13.60 11.65 -18.48
C GLU A 623 13.80 12.91 -19.36
N ALA A 624 14.70 12.85 -20.35
CA ALA A 624 14.97 13.92 -21.32
C ALA A 624 14.26 13.74 -22.67
N GLN A 625 13.45 12.69 -22.86
CA GLN A 625 12.79 12.39 -24.14
C GLN A 625 11.28 12.29 -23.94
N THR A 626 10.50 13.07 -24.71
CA THR A 626 9.04 13.00 -24.72
C THR A 626 8.55 11.83 -25.58
N ALA A 627 7.31 11.36 -25.34
CA ALA A 627 6.65 10.34 -26.15
C ALA A 627 6.55 10.80 -27.62
N ASP A 628 6.23 12.06 -27.84
CA ASP A 628 6.19 12.67 -29.17
C ASP A 628 7.50 12.49 -29.94
N ARG A 629 8.61 12.83 -29.31
CA ARG A 629 9.94 12.74 -29.91
C ARG A 629 10.37 11.29 -30.16
N PHE A 630 9.94 10.36 -29.31
CA PHE A 630 10.17 8.95 -29.51
C PHE A 630 9.40 8.43 -30.72
N ILE A 631 8.11 8.80 -30.84
CA ILE A 631 7.24 8.41 -31.96
C ILE A 631 7.77 9.01 -33.27
N GLU A 632 8.08 10.32 -33.30
CA GLU A 632 8.66 10.98 -34.48
C GLU A 632 9.95 10.31 -34.97
N LYS A 633 10.88 10.04 -34.05
CA LYS A 633 12.14 9.36 -34.37
C LYS A 633 11.89 7.98 -34.97
N THR A 634 10.98 7.22 -34.39
CA THR A 634 10.67 5.86 -34.84
C THR A 634 9.97 5.86 -36.23
N VAL A 635 9.08 6.83 -36.44
CA VAL A 635 8.40 6.99 -37.73
C VAL A 635 9.40 7.44 -38.80
N TYR A 636 10.33 8.33 -38.48
CA TYR A 636 11.40 8.74 -39.41
C TYR A 636 12.30 7.58 -39.81
N GLU A 637 12.66 6.68 -38.88
CA GLU A 637 13.53 5.52 -39.12
C GLU A 637 12.83 4.41 -39.94
N PHE A 638 11.55 4.18 -39.70
CA PHE A 638 10.81 3.03 -40.20
C PHE A 638 9.58 3.34 -41.06
N GLY A 639 9.05 4.55 -41.06
CA GLY A 639 7.78 4.92 -41.69
C GLY A 639 7.76 4.70 -43.23
N ARG A 640 8.89 4.87 -43.88
CA ARG A 640 9.03 4.59 -45.35
C ARG A 640 9.24 3.11 -45.69
N LYS A 641 9.62 2.30 -44.68
CA LYS A 641 9.92 0.85 -44.86
C LYS A 641 8.77 -0.04 -44.43
N ARG A 642 7.92 0.42 -43.51
CA ARG A 642 6.78 -0.31 -42.97
C ARG A 642 5.56 0.61 -42.93
N ARG A 643 4.36 0.09 -43.17
CA ARG A 643 3.12 0.87 -42.98
C ARG A 643 2.82 1.03 -41.50
N ILE A 644 3.26 2.13 -40.90
CA ILE A 644 3.05 2.47 -39.52
C ILE A 644 1.76 3.31 -39.40
N THR A 645 0.98 3.11 -38.34
CA THR A 645 -0.14 4.00 -37.96
C THR A 645 0.19 4.65 -36.62
N VAL A 646 0.03 5.97 -36.50
CA VAL A 646 0.28 6.76 -35.29
C VAL A 646 -1.04 7.29 -34.74
N VAL A 647 -1.31 7.03 -33.47
CA VAL A 647 -2.48 7.49 -32.73
C VAL A 647 -2.05 8.60 -31.77
N THR A 648 -2.39 9.82 -32.12
CA THR A 648 -2.23 11.02 -31.27
C THR A 648 -3.18 12.12 -31.75
N SER A 649 -3.59 13.02 -30.86
CA SER A 649 -4.35 14.23 -31.24
C SER A 649 -3.46 15.46 -31.35
N ASP A 650 -2.15 15.33 -31.09
CA ASP A 650 -1.20 16.43 -31.25
C ASP A 650 -0.91 16.67 -32.75
N ARG A 651 -1.24 17.90 -33.22
CA ARG A 651 -1.08 18.29 -34.62
C ARG A 651 0.37 18.24 -35.14
N PRO A 652 1.37 18.76 -34.42
CA PRO A 652 2.78 18.63 -34.82
C PRO A 652 3.19 17.18 -35.10
N VAL A 653 2.89 16.26 -34.18
CA VAL A 653 3.23 14.82 -34.33
C VAL A 653 2.48 14.18 -35.50
N GLN A 654 1.20 14.52 -35.69
CA GLN A 654 0.41 14.06 -36.84
C GLN A 654 0.99 14.52 -38.17
N MET A 655 1.47 15.75 -38.25
CA MET A 655 2.08 16.30 -39.48
C MET A 655 3.44 15.70 -39.77
N ALA A 656 4.25 15.47 -38.75
CA ALA A 656 5.53 14.76 -38.87
C ALA A 656 5.32 13.32 -39.35
N ALA A 657 4.39 12.60 -38.75
CA ALA A 657 4.04 11.23 -39.14
C ALA A 657 3.59 11.12 -40.61
N LEU A 658 2.75 12.05 -41.07
CA LEU A 658 2.32 12.12 -42.48
C LEU A 658 3.49 12.44 -43.44
N GLY A 659 4.38 13.36 -43.05
CA GLY A 659 5.56 13.74 -43.85
C GLY A 659 6.50 12.57 -44.07
N ASP A 660 6.61 11.66 -43.13
CA ASP A 660 7.48 10.49 -43.16
C ASP A 660 6.77 9.21 -43.66
N GLY A 661 5.52 9.33 -44.13
CA GLY A 661 4.81 8.22 -44.82
C GLY A 661 4.00 7.30 -43.91
N ALA A 662 3.81 7.64 -42.62
CA ALA A 662 2.94 6.93 -41.69
C ALA A 662 1.47 7.37 -41.83
N ALA A 663 0.55 6.45 -41.57
CA ALA A 663 -0.87 6.80 -41.41
C ALA A 663 -1.10 7.45 -40.04
N ARG A 664 -2.06 8.39 -39.98
CA ARG A 664 -2.46 9.03 -38.72
C ARG A 664 -3.87 8.61 -38.31
N MET A 665 -4.10 8.54 -37.01
CA MET A 665 -5.41 8.36 -36.39
C MET A 665 -5.50 9.29 -35.18
N SER A 666 -6.57 10.03 -35.02
CA SER A 666 -6.78 10.83 -33.83
C SER A 666 -7.21 9.94 -32.65
N ALA A 667 -6.96 10.36 -31.40
CA ALA A 667 -7.40 9.61 -30.22
C ALA A 667 -8.94 9.38 -30.18
N ARG A 668 -9.73 10.27 -30.80
CA ARG A 668 -11.19 10.09 -30.94
C ARG A 668 -11.57 9.06 -31.98
N GLU A 669 -10.93 9.05 -33.12
CA GLU A 669 -11.13 8.03 -34.17
C GLU A 669 -10.73 6.66 -33.63
N PHE A 670 -9.65 6.62 -32.87
CA PHE A 670 -9.19 5.40 -32.22
C PHE A 670 -10.16 4.88 -31.15
N TYR A 671 -10.76 5.77 -30.34
CA TYR A 671 -11.79 5.40 -29.38
C TYR A 671 -12.98 4.69 -30.05
N ALA A 672 -13.48 5.25 -31.15
CA ALA A 672 -14.60 4.67 -31.88
C ALA A 672 -14.23 3.28 -32.49
N ASP A 673 -13.00 3.08 -32.92
CA ASP A 673 -12.54 1.78 -33.46
C ASP A 673 -12.39 0.74 -32.32
N VAL A 674 -11.88 1.12 -31.14
CA VAL A 674 -11.80 0.25 -29.96
C VAL A 674 -13.19 -0.11 -29.44
N GLU A 675 -14.12 0.83 -29.34
CA GLU A 675 -15.51 0.54 -28.96
C GLU A 675 -16.21 -0.42 -29.93
N SER A 676 -15.95 -0.28 -31.22
CA SER A 676 -16.48 -1.21 -32.24
C SER A 676 -15.95 -2.64 -32.04
N VAL A 677 -14.66 -2.77 -31.77
CA VAL A 677 -14.03 -4.07 -31.47
C VAL A 677 -14.61 -4.69 -30.20
N ASP A 678 -14.78 -3.92 -29.14
CA ASP A 678 -15.39 -4.39 -27.89
C ASP A 678 -16.85 -4.85 -28.09
N ALA A 679 -17.61 -4.15 -28.93
CA ALA A 679 -18.97 -4.55 -29.27
C ALA A 679 -18.97 -5.89 -30.03
N ASP A 680 -18.07 -6.07 -31.00
CA ASP A 680 -17.91 -7.31 -31.77
C ASP A 680 -17.49 -8.49 -30.88
N ILE A 681 -16.58 -8.27 -29.94
CA ILE A 681 -16.16 -9.28 -28.95
C ILE A 681 -17.36 -9.71 -28.10
N ARG A 682 -18.14 -8.76 -27.57
CA ARG A 682 -19.35 -9.05 -26.76
C ARG A 682 -20.41 -9.80 -27.55
N GLU A 683 -20.61 -9.45 -28.81
CA GLU A 683 -21.56 -10.14 -29.71
C GLU A 683 -21.11 -11.59 -29.97
N ASN A 684 -19.83 -11.82 -30.26
CA ASN A 684 -19.26 -13.15 -30.47
C ASN A 684 -19.36 -14.04 -29.22
N LEU A 685 -19.11 -13.47 -28.02
CA LEU A 685 -19.26 -14.18 -26.73
C LEU A 685 -20.72 -14.55 -26.48
N ARG A 686 -21.69 -13.66 -26.79
CA ARG A 686 -23.11 -13.95 -26.69
C ARG A 686 -23.54 -15.08 -27.61
N ARG A 687 -23.08 -15.10 -28.87
CA ARG A 687 -23.36 -16.17 -29.82
C ARG A 687 -22.81 -17.52 -29.38
N GLN A 688 -21.62 -17.57 -28.81
CA GLN A 688 -21.03 -18.79 -28.26
C GLN A 688 -21.77 -19.30 -27.02
N THR A 689 -22.26 -18.39 -26.15
CA THR A 689 -23.04 -18.74 -24.96
C THR A 689 -24.42 -19.30 -25.34
N VAL A 690 -25.06 -18.78 -26.39
CA VAL A 690 -26.33 -19.29 -26.90
C VAL A 690 -26.15 -20.69 -27.54
N GLN A 691 -25.06 -20.95 -28.25
CA GLN A 691 -24.76 -22.29 -28.80
C GLN A 691 -24.43 -23.35 -27.73
N ARG A 692 -23.91 -22.95 -26.55
CA ARG A 692 -23.65 -23.88 -25.45
C ARG A 692 -24.89 -24.20 -24.59
N ASN A 693 -25.98 -23.44 -24.72
CA ASN A 693 -27.22 -23.61 -23.95
C ASN A 693 -28.35 -24.29 -24.74
N LEU A 694 -28.04 -25.07 -25.78
CA LEU A 694 -28.98 -26.00 -26.36
C LEU A 694 -29.23 -27.14 -25.38
N PRO A 695 -30.49 -27.44 -24.97
CA PRO A 695 -30.77 -28.54 -24.06
C PRO A 695 -30.42 -29.87 -24.72
N PHE A 696 -29.87 -30.79 -23.92
CA PHE A 696 -29.68 -32.19 -24.28
C PHE A 696 -31.08 -32.82 -24.53
N GLU A 697 -31.57 -32.79 -25.74
CA GLU A 697 -32.61 -33.70 -26.22
C GLU A 697 -31.90 -34.96 -26.74
N GLY A 698 -32.08 -36.08 -26.03
CA GLY A 698 -31.70 -37.40 -26.49
C GLY A 698 -30.90 -38.26 -25.52
N LEU A 699 -31.49 -38.59 -24.36
CA LEU A 699 -31.21 -39.85 -23.67
C LEU A 699 -32.59 -40.43 -23.27
N SER A 700 -33.13 -41.23 -24.16
CA SER A 700 -34.21 -42.16 -23.87
C SER A 700 -33.73 -43.18 -22.87
N THR A 701 -34.40 -43.26 -21.73
CA THR A 701 -34.36 -44.39 -20.82
C THR A 701 -35.04 -45.58 -21.53
N GLU A 702 -34.25 -46.57 -21.95
CA GLU A 702 -34.63 -47.95 -22.10
C GLU A 702 -33.59 -48.80 -21.39
N ASN A 703 -33.98 -49.38 -20.27
CA ASN A 703 -34.00 -50.76 -19.89
C ASN A 703 -33.88 -50.97 -18.37
N GLU A 704 -34.96 -51.65 -17.88
CA GLU A 704 -35.11 -52.57 -16.74
C GLU A 704 -34.51 -52.18 -15.40
#